data_c4363a0263f25f62059556e77d3d7c36
#
_entry.id   c4363a0263f25f62059556e77d3d7c36
#
_cell.length_a   1.000
_cell.length_b   1.000
_cell.length_c   1.000
_cell.angle_alpha   90.00
_cell.angle_beta   90.00
_cell.angle_gamma   90.00
#
_symmetry.space_group_name_H-M   'P 1'
#
loop_
_entity.id
_entity.type
_entity.pdbx_description
1 polymer ?
#
loop_
_entity_poly.entity_id
_entity_poly.type
_entity_poly.pdbx_seq_one_letter_code
_entity_poly.pdbx_strand_id
1 'polypeptide(L)'
;MKRYICVLAIIIILIIIGLHNLGVVFFDYNKVYALDGNEGIYEAMVLSKKSETDYKITYIIKLQNNLNEESANKETANKKDKNESNEIFSEKKFLLDIKKKDFEDELDYGTIIEFNGVYNKPNSKRNYGGYDYSLYLKTQSIYGTFEGTNVNVKIKNKGNFINRCIISFKTYIKSVLEANLEENEANLCIGLLIGDRTNLDEEIEEDFKTSNLTHMLAVSGSHFVYIILAMTYITKLFKRKRLGQIIMLIAIILFMNLTGNTGSVVRSGIMAILGVVASLLYRKSDMWTNMSIAILIQVIINPYIIFDIGVQLSYGGVIGIVLFNDIINDRLVKICGLFRVQKEGIRNKVIKYVYESISVTLSANIVIIPIMMLNFNTISLSFVISNLLAGSIMGVLVIYAFILVFLSIIFKTLISPLFIILNLMLKLLIFIAHICSLLPFSKIYVVTPNIVLIIAFYVIIYLFYKQVNNKEGKIRHKNILVISLIVVILINFIFPVITSKRKHLEINFIDVGQGDSTLIRVNNKNILIDGGGSSYGEKFDVGERILFPYLLDRGINKLDYVIVSHFDSDHCQGLNFVMENMKVENAIISSLGQESSEYNTFISLAQKQNTNLIFVKKGDRIKIGNSFIKVLYPGNELITDNAKNNNAIVFKFIWKNISILFTGDIEEKAENMILNLYEDNLEELEATILKVAHHGSKTSTTKAFLEAVNPKIALIGVGEDNNFGHPNSGVIERLKSIGCKIYRTDECGEITITCKNGLKIHEMLSMK
;
A
#
# COMPACT_ATOMS: atom_id res chain seq x y z
N MET A 1 -15.16 21.15 -31.14
CA MET A 1 -14.98 19.80 -31.69
C MET A 1 -15.60 18.80 -30.71
N LYS A 2 -16.46 17.92 -31.17
CA LYS A 2 -17.13 16.95 -30.27
C LYS A 2 -16.08 15.93 -29.80
N ARG A 3 -15.94 15.77 -28.45
CA ARG A 3 -14.92 14.91 -27.84
C ARG A 3 -15.39 13.46 -27.73
N TYR A 4 -15.79 12.83 -28.84
CA TYR A 4 -16.31 11.46 -28.86
C TYR A 4 -15.35 10.45 -28.24
N ILE A 5 -14.04 10.60 -28.45
CA ILE A 5 -13.02 9.70 -27.90
C ILE A 5 -12.99 9.76 -26.36
N CYS A 6 -13.18 10.96 -25.77
CA CYS A 6 -13.24 11.11 -24.33
C CYS A 6 -14.48 10.41 -23.74
N VAL A 7 -15.63 10.54 -24.39
CA VAL A 7 -16.86 9.85 -23.97
C VAL A 7 -16.69 8.33 -24.07
N LEU A 8 -16.11 7.85 -25.18
CA LEU A 8 -15.82 6.43 -25.37
C LEU A 8 -14.89 5.88 -24.26
N ALA A 9 -13.83 6.61 -23.93
CA ALA A 9 -12.90 6.21 -22.88
C ALA A 9 -13.62 6.09 -21.50
N ILE A 10 -14.46 7.07 -21.15
CA ILE A 10 -15.23 7.04 -19.91
C ILE A 10 -16.18 5.84 -19.89
N ILE A 11 -16.90 5.59 -20.99
CA ILE A 11 -17.83 4.45 -21.07
C ILE A 11 -17.10 3.12 -20.90
N ILE A 12 -15.95 2.93 -21.56
CA ILE A 12 -15.16 1.71 -21.45
C ILE A 12 -14.64 1.52 -20.01
N ILE A 13 -14.14 2.57 -19.36
CA ILE A 13 -13.71 2.51 -17.96
C ILE A 13 -14.87 2.09 -17.05
N LEU A 14 -16.04 2.70 -17.20
CA LEU A 14 -17.21 2.35 -16.38
C LEU A 14 -17.67 0.91 -16.60
N ILE A 15 -17.61 0.42 -17.84
CA ILE A 15 -17.93 -0.99 -18.17
C ILE A 15 -16.93 -1.93 -17.46
N ILE A 16 -15.62 -1.65 -17.52
CA ILE A 16 -14.61 -2.48 -16.88
C ILE A 16 -14.79 -2.51 -15.36
N ILE A 17 -15.04 -1.36 -14.73
CA ILE A 17 -15.33 -1.28 -13.29
C ILE A 17 -16.59 -2.10 -12.97
N GLY A 18 -17.64 -1.96 -13.76
CA GLY A 18 -18.89 -2.73 -13.58
C GLY A 18 -18.66 -4.22 -13.69
N LEU A 19 -17.96 -4.69 -14.72
CA LEU A 19 -17.65 -6.10 -14.94
C LEU A 19 -16.77 -6.66 -13.81
N HIS A 20 -15.75 -5.89 -13.37
CA HIS A 20 -14.90 -6.30 -12.25
C HIS A 20 -15.71 -6.47 -10.97
N ASN A 21 -16.59 -5.53 -10.63
CA ASN A 21 -17.46 -5.60 -9.46
C ASN A 21 -18.48 -6.75 -9.52
N LEU A 22 -18.83 -7.22 -10.72
CA LEU A 22 -19.63 -8.42 -10.95
C LEU A 22 -18.81 -9.73 -10.89
N GLY A 23 -17.54 -9.67 -10.56
CA GLY A 23 -16.64 -10.82 -10.44
C GLY A 23 -16.08 -11.32 -11.77
N VAL A 24 -16.24 -10.57 -12.87
CA VAL A 24 -15.64 -10.94 -14.15
C VAL A 24 -14.12 -10.76 -14.08
N VAL A 25 -13.39 -11.83 -14.36
CA VAL A 25 -11.95 -11.85 -14.43
C VAL A 25 -11.51 -11.81 -15.88
N PHE A 26 -10.71 -10.77 -16.23
CA PHE A 26 -10.12 -10.67 -17.56
C PHE A 26 -8.88 -11.56 -17.65
N PHE A 27 -8.60 -12.10 -18.82
CA PHE A 27 -7.54 -13.05 -19.09
C PHE A 27 -7.67 -14.38 -18.32
N ASP A 28 -6.64 -15.20 -18.34
CA ASP A 28 -6.63 -16.56 -17.79
C ASP A 28 -6.26 -16.66 -16.31
N TYR A 29 -6.42 -15.57 -15.53
CA TYR A 29 -6.01 -15.57 -14.11
C TYR A 29 -6.70 -16.70 -13.31
N ASN A 30 -7.98 -16.96 -13.53
CA ASN A 30 -8.69 -18.03 -12.80
C ASN A 30 -8.12 -19.42 -13.11
N LYS A 31 -7.68 -19.66 -14.35
CA LYS A 31 -7.06 -20.94 -14.72
C LYS A 31 -5.70 -21.11 -14.04
N VAL A 32 -4.90 -20.02 -13.98
CA VAL A 32 -3.61 -20.02 -13.30
C VAL A 32 -3.79 -20.19 -11.80
N TYR A 33 -4.74 -19.49 -11.20
CA TYR A 33 -5.01 -19.56 -9.75
C TYR A 33 -5.54 -20.92 -9.30
N ALA A 34 -6.16 -21.70 -10.18
CA ALA A 34 -6.57 -23.08 -9.91
C ALA A 34 -5.38 -24.04 -9.72
N LEU A 35 -4.18 -23.61 -10.09
CA LEU A 35 -2.93 -24.38 -9.93
C LEU A 35 -2.16 -24.03 -8.66
N ASP A 36 -2.80 -23.36 -7.71
CA ASP A 36 -2.20 -22.99 -6.41
C ASP A 36 -1.62 -24.22 -5.68
N GLY A 37 -0.42 -24.10 -5.14
CA GLY A 37 0.32 -25.20 -4.52
C GLY A 37 0.95 -26.20 -5.49
N ASN A 38 0.89 -25.98 -6.82
CA ASN A 38 1.49 -26.90 -7.79
C ASN A 38 3.02 -26.84 -7.73
N GLU A 39 3.63 -27.99 -7.49
CA GLU A 39 5.07 -28.17 -7.44
C GLU A 39 5.61 -28.71 -8.75
N GLY A 40 6.78 -28.22 -9.17
CA GLY A 40 7.39 -28.70 -10.41
C GLY A 40 8.77 -28.14 -10.70
N ILE A 41 9.33 -28.61 -11.83
CA ILE A 41 10.58 -28.08 -12.39
C ILE A 41 10.20 -27.16 -13.55
N TYR A 42 10.61 -25.91 -13.46
CA TYR A 42 10.24 -24.87 -14.42
C TYR A 42 11.45 -24.26 -15.10
N GLU A 43 11.29 -23.96 -16.37
CA GLU A 43 12.25 -23.16 -17.13
C GLU A 43 11.72 -21.77 -17.38
N ALA A 44 12.49 -20.74 -17.01
CA ALA A 44 12.08 -19.36 -17.14
C ALA A 44 13.20 -18.43 -17.61
N MET A 45 12.82 -17.37 -18.30
CA MET A 45 13.71 -16.27 -18.62
C MET A 45 13.58 -15.16 -17.57
N VAL A 46 14.68 -14.73 -16.99
CA VAL A 46 14.74 -13.59 -16.06
C VAL A 46 14.54 -12.29 -16.83
N LEU A 47 13.58 -11.48 -16.38
CA LEU A 47 13.28 -10.17 -16.98
C LEU A 47 13.92 -9.02 -16.20
N SER A 48 13.86 -9.05 -14.88
CA SER A 48 14.48 -8.04 -14.01
C SER A 48 14.46 -8.48 -12.55
N LYS A 49 15.35 -7.93 -11.75
CA LYS A 49 15.29 -7.95 -10.29
C LYS A 49 14.20 -6.97 -9.84
N LYS A 50 13.31 -7.36 -8.94
CA LYS A 50 12.23 -6.54 -8.42
C LYS A 50 12.55 -5.96 -7.06
N SER A 51 13.03 -6.79 -6.14
CA SER A 51 13.40 -6.39 -4.79
C SER A 51 14.43 -7.35 -4.20
N GLU A 52 15.10 -6.88 -3.19
CA GLU A 52 16.05 -7.65 -2.40
C GLU A 52 15.86 -7.31 -0.92
N THR A 53 15.87 -8.35 -0.10
CA THR A 53 15.87 -8.25 1.37
C THR A 53 17.10 -8.97 1.91
N ASP A 54 17.31 -8.94 3.22
CA ASP A 54 18.47 -9.60 3.85
C ASP A 54 18.48 -11.12 3.62
N TYR A 55 17.31 -11.74 3.40
CA TYR A 55 17.14 -13.20 3.31
C TYR A 55 16.67 -13.71 1.94
N LYS A 56 16.08 -12.88 1.08
CA LYS A 56 15.58 -13.29 -0.24
C LYS A 56 15.75 -12.24 -1.33
N ILE A 57 15.83 -12.71 -2.57
CA ILE A 57 15.80 -11.88 -3.79
C ILE A 57 14.57 -12.27 -4.60
N THR A 58 13.81 -11.27 -5.04
CA THR A 58 12.63 -11.46 -5.91
C THR A 58 12.95 -11.01 -7.33
N TYR A 59 12.76 -11.89 -8.28
CA TYR A 59 12.91 -11.62 -9.72
C TYR A 59 11.54 -11.60 -10.41
N ILE A 60 11.42 -10.81 -11.47
CA ILE A 60 10.33 -10.96 -12.45
C ILE A 60 10.84 -11.92 -13.52
N ILE A 61 10.13 -13.01 -13.71
CA ILE A 61 10.45 -14.05 -14.68
C ILE A 61 9.34 -14.20 -15.72
N LYS A 62 9.68 -14.75 -16.88
CA LYS A 62 8.74 -15.19 -17.91
C LYS A 62 8.92 -16.68 -18.12
N LEU A 63 7.90 -17.47 -17.78
CA LEU A 63 7.96 -18.92 -17.96
C LEU A 63 8.01 -19.28 -19.44
N GLN A 64 8.87 -20.25 -19.78
CA GLN A 64 9.01 -20.81 -21.14
C GLN A 64 8.42 -22.21 -21.22
N ASN A 65 8.81 -23.11 -20.31
CA ASN A 65 8.35 -24.50 -20.27
C ASN A 65 8.26 -25.01 -18.83
N ASN A 66 7.44 -26.04 -18.62
CA ASN A 66 7.45 -26.87 -17.43
C ASN A 66 8.10 -28.20 -17.78
N LEU A 67 9.21 -28.57 -17.13
CA LEU A 67 10.06 -29.69 -17.48
C LEU A 67 9.66 -31.02 -16.83
N ASN A 68 8.54 -31.07 -16.11
CA ASN A 68 8.09 -32.30 -15.46
C ASN A 68 7.87 -33.50 -16.43
N GLU A 69 8.01 -33.33 -17.74
CA GLU A 69 7.74 -34.35 -18.75
C GLU A 69 8.92 -35.26 -19.12
N GLU A 70 10.19 -34.80 -18.94
CA GLU A 70 11.35 -35.62 -19.39
C GLU A 70 11.80 -36.67 -18.36
N SER A 71 11.47 -36.54 -17.08
CA SER A 71 11.88 -37.46 -16.02
C SER A 71 10.87 -38.54 -15.63
N ALA A 72 9.66 -38.51 -16.15
CA ALA A 72 8.61 -39.48 -15.87
C ALA A 72 8.49 -40.54 -16.98
N ASN A 73 9.53 -41.30 -17.20
CA ASN A 73 9.37 -42.62 -17.80
C ASN A 73 8.79 -43.59 -16.76
N LYS A 74 7.55 -44.04 -17.07
CA LYS A 74 6.81 -45.17 -16.50
C LYS A 74 5.81 -44.84 -15.38
N GLU A 75 4.57 -45.12 -15.80
CA GLU A 75 3.39 -45.59 -15.06
C GLU A 75 2.40 -44.52 -14.46
N THR A 76 1.28 -44.47 -15.21
CA THR A 76 -0.09 -44.16 -14.70
C THR A 76 -0.39 -42.85 -13.96
N ALA A 77 -0.47 -41.75 -14.71
CA ALA A 77 -1.36 -40.64 -14.39
C ALA A 77 -1.82 -39.95 -15.68
N ASN A 78 -3.06 -39.47 -15.70
CA ASN A 78 -3.75 -38.91 -16.87
C ASN A 78 -2.92 -37.90 -17.68
N LYS A 79 -2.46 -38.30 -18.86
CA LYS A 79 -1.70 -37.44 -19.80
C LYS A 79 -2.43 -36.17 -20.25
N LYS A 80 -3.75 -36.06 -20.05
CA LYS A 80 -4.53 -34.89 -20.44
C LYS A 80 -4.36 -33.69 -19.50
N ASP A 81 -4.30 -33.92 -18.18
CA ASP A 81 -4.24 -32.82 -17.19
C ASP A 81 -2.86 -32.13 -17.13
N LYS A 82 -1.79 -32.85 -17.50
CA LYS A 82 -0.41 -32.32 -17.48
C LYS A 82 -0.08 -31.42 -18.69
N ASN A 83 -0.64 -31.69 -19.87
CA ASN A 83 -0.44 -30.83 -21.04
C ASN A 83 -1.19 -29.50 -20.91
N GLU A 84 -2.34 -29.46 -20.23
CA GLU A 84 -3.10 -28.24 -20.00
C GLU A 84 -2.37 -27.27 -19.05
N SER A 85 -1.64 -27.75 -18.04
CA SER A 85 -0.89 -26.89 -17.12
C SER A 85 0.30 -26.18 -17.79
N ASN A 86 0.97 -26.84 -18.74
CA ASN A 86 2.08 -26.26 -19.49
C ASN A 86 1.65 -25.11 -20.39
N GLU A 87 0.53 -25.24 -21.09
CA GLU A 87 -0.04 -24.18 -21.92
C GLU A 87 -0.52 -23.01 -21.05
N ILE A 88 -1.04 -23.28 -19.84
CA ILE A 88 -1.59 -22.27 -18.94
C ILE A 88 -0.50 -21.33 -18.42
N PHE A 89 0.68 -21.82 -18.05
CA PHE A 89 1.78 -21.02 -17.51
C PHE A 89 2.65 -20.37 -18.59
N SER A 90 2.74 -20.96 -19.79
CA SER A 90 3.65 -20.52 -20.85
C SER A 90 3.46 -19.04 -21.22
N GLU A 91 4.59 -18.37 -21.48
CA GLU A 91 4.67 -16.96 -21.91
C GLU A 91 4.16 -15.92 -20.90
N LYS A 92 3.69 -16.34 -19.70
CA LYS A 92 3.20 -15.44 -18.64
C LYS A 92 4.31 -15.01 -17.70
N LYS A 93 4.09 -13.85 -17.04
CA LYS A 93 5.03 -13.29 -16.08
C LYS A 93 4.66 -13.70 -14.66
N PHE A 94 5.69 -14.03 -13.88
CA PHE A 94 5.58 -14.39 -12.46
C PHE A 94 6.66 -13.69 -11.66
N LEU A 95 6.47 -13.64 -10.35
CA LEU A 95 7.55 -13.37 -9.42
C LEU A 95 8.22 -14.68 -9.06
N LEU A 96 9.53 -14.64 -8.88
CA LEU A 96 10.33 -15.74 -8.38
C LEU A 96 11.09 -15.28 -7.15
N ASP A 97 10.73 -15.83 -6.00
CA ASP A 97 11.40 -15.61 -4.73
C ASP A 97 12.46 -16.68 -4.53
N ILE A 98 13.71 -16.28 -4.35
CA ILE A 98 14.85 -17.15 -4.09
C ILE A 98 15.48 -16.76 -2.77
N LYS A 99 15.68 -17.69 -1.84
CA LYS A 99 16.38 -17.43 -0.59
C LYS A 99 17.87 -17.25 -0.86
N LYS A 100 18.50 -16.22 -0.31
CA LYS A 100 19.91 -15.91 -0.53
C LYS A 100 20.86 -17.07 -0.17
N LYS A 101 20.51 -17.87 0.84
CA LYS A 101 21.27 -19.07 1.20
C LYS A 101 21.27 -20.18 0.15
N ASP A 102 20.28 -20.17 -0.75
CA ASP A 102 20.10 -21.22 -1.76
C ASP A 102 20.73 -20.82 -3.11
N PHE A 103 21.00 -19.50 -3.32
CA PHE A 103 21.61 -18.99 -4.54
C PHE A 103 22.22 -17.61 -4.30
N GLU A 104 23.54 -17.47 -4.49
CA GLU A 104 24.30 -16.23 -4.20
C GLU A 104 24.56 -15.37 -5.44
N ASP A 105 24.50 -15.95 -6.66
CA ASP A 105 24.79 -15.20 -7.87
C ASP A 105 23.64 -14.27 -8.29
N GLU A 106 23.96 -13.11 -8.85
CA GLU A 106 22.93 -12.25 -9.47
C GLU A 106 22.53 -12.77 -10.85
N LEU A 107 21.22 -12.79 -11.09
CA LEU A 107 20.63 -13.20 -12.37
C LEU A 107 20.37 -11.98 -13.26
N ASP A 108 21.09 -11.94 -14.37
CA ASP A 108 20.93 -10.89 -15.38
C ASP A 108 19.73 -11.12 -16.31
N TYR A 109 19.28 -10.05 -16.95
CA TYR A 109 18.24 -10.11 -17.97
C TYR A 109 18.59 -11.08 -19.11
N GLY A 110 17.62 -11.89 -19.50
CA GLY A 110 17.77 -12.85 -20.58
C GLY A 110 18.52 -14.11 -20.16
N THR A 111 18.85 -14.27 -18.88
CA THR A 111 19.31 -15.53 -18.33
C THR A 111 18.16 -16.52 -18.29
N ILE A 112 18.34 -17.68 -18.87
CA ILE A 112 17.42 -18.81 -18.75
C ILE A 112 17.86 -19.65 -17.58
N ILE A 113 16.94 -19.82 -16.65
CA ILE A 113 17.12 -20.61 -15.43
C ILE A 113 16.17 -21.79 -15.42
N GLU A 114 16.63 -22.87 -14.82
CA GLU A 114 15.80 -23.99 -14.37
C GLU A 114 15.75 -23.97 -12.86
N PHE A 115 14.57 -24.15 -12.29
CA PHE A 115 14.39 -24.15 -10.83
C PHE A 115 13.26 -25.09 -10.43
N ASN A 116 13.39 -25.65 -9.22
CA ASN A 116 12.29 -26.33 -8.57
C ASN A 116 11.43 -25.24 -7.89
N GLY A 117 10.14 -25.23 -8.14
CA GLY A 117 9.29 -24.18 -7.60
C GLY A 117 7.91 -24.66 -7.20
N VAL A 118 7.36 -23.98 -6.17
CA VAL A 118 5.95 -24.08 -5.76
C VAL A 118 5.25 -22.82 -6.24
N TYR A 119 4.18 -22.99 -6.98
CA TYR A 119 3.37 -21.85 -7.42
C TYR A 119 2.42 -21.42 -6.31
N ASN A 120 2.46 -20.16 -5.94
CA ASN A 120 1.59 -19.54 -4.94
C ASN A 120 0.72 -18.48 -5.60
N LYS A 121 -0.58 -18.64 -5.46
CA LYS A 121 -1.58 -17.66 -5.88
C LYS A 121 -1.46 -16.40 -5.02
N PRO A 122 -1.52 -15.18 -5.60
CA PRO A 122 -1.43 -13.96 -4.81
C PRO A 122 -2.64 -13.76 -3.90
N ASN A 123 -2.39 -13.35 -2.66
CA ASN A 123 -3.44 -13.08 -1.70
C ASN A 123 -4.32 -11.90 -2.14
N SER A 124 -5.64 -12.09 -2.04
CA SER A 124 -6.62 -11.01 -2.13
C SER A 124 -6.68 -10.23 -0.81
N LYS A 125 -7.61 -9.29 -0.68
CA LYS A 125 -7.81 -8.55 0.57
C LYS A 125 -8.11 -9.50 1.72
N ARG A 126 -7.29 -9.46 2.75
CA ARG A 126 -7.47 -10.27 3.95
C ARG A 126 -8.26 -9.53 5.05
N ASN A 127 -8.27 -8.19 5.02
CA ASN A 127 -9.03 -7.34 5.93
C ASN A 127 -9.91 -6.35 5.17
N TYR A 128 -10.92 -5.81 5.83
CA TYR A 128 -11.72 -4.70 5.30
C TYR A 128 -10.80 -3.49 5.00
N GLY A 129 -10.96 -2.89 3.82
CA GLY A 129 -10.10 -1.79 3.37
C GLY A 129 -8.66 -2.21 3.02
N GLY A 130 -8.24 -3.41 3.39
CA GLY A 130 -6.88 -3.90 3.24
C GLY A 130 -6.36 -3.91 1.80
N TYR A 131 -5.04 -3.97 1.67
CA TYR A 131 -4.36 -3.98 0.38
C TYR A 131 -4.66 -5.26 -0.41
N ASP A 132 -5.03 -5.09 -1.68
CA ASP A 132 -5.31 -6.21 -2.59
C ASP A 132 -4.07 -6.51 -3.44
N TYR A 133 -3.21 -7.41 -2.93
CA TYR A 133 -1.97 -7.76 -3.63
C TYR A 133 -2.24 -8.49 -4.96
N SER A 134 -3.28 -9.31 -5.02
CA SER A 134 -3.71 -9.97 -6.27
C SER A 134 -4.08 -8.95 -7.34
N LEU A 135 -4.89 -7.94 -6.98
CA LEU A 135 -5.27 -6.87 -7.90
C LEU A 135 -4.05 -6.05 -8.34
N TYR A 136 -3.14 -5.73 -7.42
CA TYR A 136 -1.90 -5.04 -7.74
C TYR A 136 -1.06 -5.82 -8.76
N LEU A 137 -0.84 -7.11 -8.57
CA LEU A 137 -0.10 -7.93 -9.53
C LEU A 137 -0.79 -8.00 -10.90
N LYS A 138 -2.14 -8.07 -10.92
CA LYS A 138 -2.92 -7.98 -12.17
C LYS A 138 -2.66 -6.67 -12.92
N THR A 139 -2.51 -5.53 -12.22
CA THR A 139 -2.16 -4.26 -12.87
C THR A 139 -0.80 -4.31 -13.55
N GLN A 140 0.13 -5.14 -13.06
CA GLN A 140 1.47 -5.36 -13.60
C GLN A 140 1.52 -6.51 -14.64
N SER A 141 0.37 -7.16 -14.92
CA SER A 141 0.30 -8.38 -15.75
C SER A 141 1.14 -9.54 -15.20
N ILE A 142 1.22 -9.65 -13.86
CA ILE A 142 1.91 -10.74 -13.13
C ILE A 142 0.85 -11.71 -12.61
N TYR A 143 1.07 -13.01 -12.82
CA TYR A 143 0.08 -14.04 -12.56
C TYR A 143 0.23 -14.73 -11.20
N GLY A 144 1.30 -14.49 -10.48
CA GLY A 144 1.54 -15.07 -9.15
C GLY A 144 3.00 -15.11 -8.80
N THR A 145 3.34 -15.88 -7.76
CA THR A 145 4.69 -16.01 -7.21
C THR A 145 5.11 -17.47 -7.20
N PHE A 146 6.34 -17.74 -7.54
CA PHE A 146 7.01 -19.01 -7.33
C PHE A 146 8.01 -18.87 -6.18
N GLU A 147 8.00 -19.82 -5.26
CA GLU A 147 9.12 -20.03 -4.35
C GLU A 147 10.10 -20.99 -4.98
N GLY A 148 11.29 -20.49 -5.35
CA GLY A 148 12.28 -21.23 -6.10
C GLY A 148 13.39 -21.79 -5.22
N THR A 149 13.73 -23.06 -5.48
CA THR A 149 14.89 -23.76 -4.92
C THR A 149 15.68 -24.42 -6.04
N ASN A 150 16.92 -24.82 -5.77
CA ASN A 150 17.79 -25.52 -6.76
C ASN A 150 17.88 -24.77 -8.11
N VAL A 151 18.16 -23.47 -8.05
CA VAL A 151 18.24 -22.64 -9.26
C VAL A 151 19.50 -22.93 -10.05
N ASN A 152 19.34 -23.38 -11.30
CA ASN A 152 20.43 -23.68 -12.23
C ASN A 152 20.38 -22.75 -13.43
N VAL A 153 21.50 -22.09 -13.74
CA VAL A 153 21.62 -21.23 -14.94
C VAL A 153 21.93 -22.11 -16.15
N LYS A 154 21.00 -22.18 -17.11
CA LYS A 154 21.15 -22.93 -18.36
C LYS A 154 21.84 -22.12 -19.46
N ILE A 155 21.34 -20.92 -19.71
CA ILE A 155 21.83 -20.10 -20.83
C ILE A 155 21.87 -18.63 -20.34
N LYS A 156 22.99 -17.96 -20.57
CA LYS A 156 23.13 -16.52 -20.35
C LYS A 156 22.85 -15.75 -21.65
N ASN A 157 22.35 -14.51 -21.53
CA ASN A 157 22.23 -13.54 -22.63
C ASN A 157 21.31 -13.93 -23.82
N LYS A 158 20.25 -14.72 -23.61
CA LYS A 158 19.27 -15.09 -24.66
C LYS A 158 18.18 -14.01 -24.89
N GLY A 159 18.20 -12.91 -24.14
CA GLY A 159 17.22 -11.85 -24.26
C GLY A 159 17.32 -11.04 -25.57
N ASN A 160 16.29 -10.23 -25.85
CA ASN A 160 16.24 -9.34 -27.02
C ASN A 160 17.43 -8.36 -26.99
N PHE A 161 18.09 -8.18 -28.14
CA PHE A 161 19.25 -7.29 -28.31
C PHE A 161 18.97 -5.85 -27.83
N ILE A 162 17.82 -5.28 -28.17
CA ILE A 162 17.44 -3.91 -27.76
C ILE A 162 17.36 -3.81 -26.22
N ASN A 163 16.72 -4.78 -25.56
CA ASN A 163 16.60 -4.79 -24.10
C ASN A 163 17.97 -4.97 -23.44
N ARG A 164 18.85 -5.78 -24.00
CA ARG A 164 20.23 -5.91 -23.52
C ARG A 164 20.98 -4.59 -23.58
N CYS A 165 20.87 -3.86 -24.71
CA CYS A 165 21.48 -2.52 -24.84
C CYS A 165 20.94 -1.55 -23.79
N ILE A 166 19.61 -1.56 -23.54
CA ILE A 166 18.98 -0.71 -22.54
C ILE A 166 19.49 -1.03 -21.13
N ILE A 167 19.61 -2.32 -20.80
CA ILE A 167 20.08 -2.75 -19.48
C ILE A 167 21.58 -2.43 -19.33
N SER A 168 22.40 -2.70 -20.34
CA SER A 168 23.81 -2.28 -20.31
C SER A 168 23.97 -0.78 -20.12
N PHE A 169 23.07 0.02 -20.71
CA PHE A 169 23.05 1.45 -20.50
C PHE A 169 22.59 1.85 -19.08
N LYS A 170 21.60 1.12 -18.49
CA LYS A 170 21.22 1.29 -17.08
C LYS A 170 22.41 1.01 -16.14
N THR A 171 23.09 -0.11 -16.33
CA THR A 171 24.28 -0.48 -15.55
C THR A 171 25.38 0.57 -15.69
N TYR A 172 25.58 1.09 -16.91
CA TYR A 172 26.51 2.18 -17.15
C TYR A 172 26.13 3.46 -16.38
N ILE A 173 24.84 3.87 -16.41
CA ILE A 173 24.38 5.03 -15.64
C ILE A 173 24.67 4.83 -14.15
N LYS A 174 24.33 3.66 -13.59
CA LYS A 174 24.59 3.34 -12.18
C LYS A 174 26.08 3.46 -11.86
N SER A 175 26.94 2.78 -12.60
CA SER A 175 28.37 2.77 -12.36
C SER A 175 29.00 4.17 -12.43
N VAL A 176 28.53 5.05 -13.33
CA VAL A 176 29.02 6.42 -13.44
C VAL A 176 28.59 7.25 -12.23
N LEU A 177 27.35 7.10 -11.75
CA LEU A 177 26.82 7.85 -10.62
C LEU A 177 27.48 7.39 -9.32
N GLU A 178 27.57 6.09 -9.09
CA GLU A 178 28.20 5.47 -7.92
C GLU A 178 29.71 5.81 -7.83
N ALA A 179 30.38 5.92 -8.98
CA ALA A 179 31.80 6.29 -9.00
C ALA A 179 32.09 7.77 -8.72
N ASN A 180 31.12 8.67 -8.85
CA ASN A 180 31.32 10.11 -8.79
C ASN A 180 30.50 10.86 -7.75
N LEU A 181 29.51 10.20 -7.11
CA LEU A 181 28.63 10.78 -6.09
C LEU A 181 28.77 10.00 -4.78
N GLU A 182 28.37 10.61 -3.69
CA GLU A 182 28.21 9.91 -2.41
C GLU A 182 27.03 8.93 -2.49
N GLU A 183 27.00 7.91 -1.63
CA GLU A 183 26.09 6.76 -1.72
C GLU A 183 24.61 7.18 -1.78
N ASN A 184 24.15 8.01 -0.85
CA ASN A 184 22.76 8.47 -0.77
C ASN A 184 22.36 9.30 -1.98
N GLU A 185 23.23 10.22 -2.42
CA GLU A 185 23.04 11.05 -3.59
C GLU A 185 23.06 10.25 -4.88
N ALA A 186 23.95 9.24 -4.99
CA ALA A 186 23.99 8.33 -6.12
C ALA A 186 22.68 7.53 -6.24
N ASN A 187 22.23 6.91 -5.15
CA ASN A 187 21.01 6.12 -5.10
C ASN A 187 19.75 6.98 -5.39
N LEU A 188 19.70 8.20 -4.84
CA LEU A 188 18.63 9.15 -5.17
C LEU A 188 18.67 9.51 -6.66
N CYS A 189 19.84 9.84 -7.22
CA CYS A 189 19.97 10.20 -8.63
C CYS A 189 19.58 9.04 -9.57
N ILE A 190 19.96 7.79 -9.23
CA ILE A 190 19.56 6.58 -9.93
C ILE A 190 18.03 6.46 -9.92
N GLY A 191 17.38 6.64 -8.77
CA GLY A 191 15.92 6.66 -8.66
C GLY A 191 15.28 7.71 -9.58
N LEU A 192 15.82 8.92 -9.61
CA LEU A 192 15.32 10.03 -10.41
C LEU A 192 15.50 9.83 -11.92
N LEU A 193 16.61 9.25 -12.37
CA LEU A 193 16.92 9.10 -13.80
C LEU A 193 16.31 7.85 -14.43
N ILE A 194 16.36 6.71 -13.73
CA ILE A 194 15.97 5.42 -14.29
C ILE A 194 14.85 4.71 -13.51
N GLY A 195 14.39 5.29 -12.40
CA GLY A 195 13.28 4.77 -11.61
C GLY A 195 13.64 3.60 -10.69
N ASP A 196 14.94 3.31 -10.50
CA ASP A 196 15.41 2.25 -9.60
C ASP A 196 15.65 2.81 -8.20
N ARG A 197 14.91 2.28 -7.22
CA ARG A 197 14.94 2.70 -5.81
C ARG A 197 15.37 1.60 -4.86
N THR A 198 15.91 0.51 -5.39
CA THR A 198 16.23 -0.69 -4.60
C THR A 198 17.18 -0.39 -3.43
N ASN A 199 18.12 0.53 -3.62
CA ASN A 199 19.14 0.90 -2.62
C ASN A 199 18.90 2.30 -2.02
N LEU A 200 17.71 2.90 -2.21
CA LEU A 200 17.41 4.21 -1.62
C LEU A 200 17.27 4.04 -0.11
N ASP A 201 17.91 4.93 0.63
CA ASP A 201 17.83 4.99 2.08
C ASP A 201 16.37 5.18 2.56
N GLU A 202 15.96 4.40 3.57
CA GLU A 202 14.58 4.39 4.09
C GLU A 202 14.18 5.74 4.69
N GLU A 203 15.10 6.44 5.35
CA GLU A 203 14.84 7.76 5.94
C GLU A 203 14.59 8.81 4.85
N ILE A 204 15.40 8.78 3.79
CA ILE A 204 15.22 9.66 2.63
C ILE A 204 13.87 9.36 1.95
N GLU A 205 13.51 8.08 1.76
CA GLU A 205 12.23 7.71 1.15
C GLU A 205 11.05 8.19 1.99
N GLU A 206 11.09 8.04 3.33
CA GLU A 206 10.03 8.51 4.23
C GLU A 206 9.95 10.05 4.27
N ASP A 207 11.08 10.77 4.20
CA ASP A 207 11.09 12.23 4.08
C ASP A 207 10.39 12.70 2.80
N PHE A 208 10.69 12.06 1.65
CA PHE A 208 9.99 12.35 0.39
C PHE A 208 8.51 12.01 0.44
N LYS A 209 8.13 10.94 1.12
CA LYS A 209 6.73 10.52 1.30
C LYS A 209 5.98 11.52 2.18
N THR A 210 6.54 11.88 3.32
CA THR A 210 5.95 12.80 4.29
C THR A 210 5.84 14.24 3.73
N SER A 211 6.85 14.70 2.98
CA SER A 211 6.82 16.01 2.31
C SER A 211 5.95 16.05 1.05
N ASN A 212 5.27 14.94 0.67
CA ASN A 212 4.48 14.78 -0.56
C ASN A 212 5.30 14.94 -1.86
N LEU A 213 6.58 14.55 -1.82
CA LEU A 213 7.49 14.58 -2.97
C LEU A 213 7.71 13.20 -3.62
N THR A 214 7.03 12.15 -3.16
CA THR A 214 7.13 10.77 -3.69
C THR A 214 6.94 10.70 -5.21
N HIS A 215 6.09 11.58 -5.77
CA HIS A 215 5.86 11.67 -7.21
C HIS A 215 7.09 12.13 -8.00
N MET A 216 8.10 12.71 -7.36
CA MET A 216 9.39 13.08 -7.96
C MET A 216 10.33 11.87 -8.00
N LEU A 217 10.30 11.00 -6.97
CA LEU A 217 11.06 9.76 -6.95
C LEU A 217 10.55 8.76 -8.02
N ALA A 218 9.25 8.80 -8.30
CA ALA A 218 8.68 8.03 -9.41
C ALA A 218 8.91 8.76 -10.72
N VAL A 219 9.43 8.07 -11.72
CA VAL A 219 9.53 8.66 -13.06
C VAL A 219 8.12 9.01 -13.54
N SER A 220 7.91 10.29 -13.79
CA SER A 220 6.58 10.87 -14.03
C SER A 220 6.52 11.67 -15.32
N GLY A 221 5.36 12.26 -15.60
CA GLY A 221 5.15 13.14 -16.75
C GLY A 221 6.12 14.33 -16.81
N SER A 222 6.58 14.85 -15.67
CA SER A 222 7.55 15.94 -15.63
C SER A 222 8.91 15.55 -16.23
N HIS A 223 9.36 14.32 -16.03
CA HIS A 223 10.60 13.81 -16.60
C HIS A 223 10.53 13.80 -18.14
N PHE A 224 9.38 13.43 -18.72
CA PHE A 224 9.17 13.53 -20.18
C PHE A 224 9.21 14.96 -20.67
N VAL A 225 8.66 15.91 -19.91
CA VAL A 225 8.76 17.35 -20.24
C VAL A 225 10.20 17.80 -20.27
N TYR A 226 11.03 17.40 -19.30
CA TYR A 226 12.45 17.77 -19.25
C TYR A 226 13.21 17.18 -20.45
N ILE A 227 12.96 15.92 -20.78
CA ILE A 227 13.59 15.27 -21.94
C ILE A 227 13.15 15.93 -23.24
N ILE A 228 11.85 16.19 -23.43
CA ILE A 228 11.34 16.88 -24.63
C ILE A 228 11.96 18.26 -24.74
N LEU A 229 12.10 18.98 -23.63
CA LEU A 229 12.75 20.29 -23.60
C LEU A 229 14.21 20.19 -24.05
N ALA A 230 15.00 19.29 -23.44
CA ALA A 230 16.39 19.07 -23.83
C ALA A 230 16.51 18.66 -25.31
N MET A 231 15.69 17.70 -25.75
CA MET A 231 15.67 17.24 -27.15
C MET A 231 15.25 18.35 -28.12
N THR A 232 14.35 19.26 -27.70
CA THR A 232 13.95 20.42 -28.53
C THR A 232 15.13 21.35 -28.82
N TYR A 233 16.04 21.56 -27.84
CA TYR A 233 17.27 22.32 -28.08
C TYR A 233 18.23 21.56 -28.99
N ILE A 234 18.42 20.26 -28.78
CA ILE A 234 19.28 19.42 -29.64
C ILE A 234 18.74 19.40 -31.08
N THR A 235 17.42 19.24 -31.23
CA THR A 235 16.82 19.14 -32.58
C THR A 235 16.89 20.47 -33.37
N LYS A 236 17.05 21.63 -32.71
CA LYS A 236 17.32 22.90 -33.36
C LYS A 236 18.67 22.93 -34.12
N LEU A 237 19.60 22.05 -33.73
CA LEU A 237 20.90 21.92 -34.42
C LEU A 237 20.73 21.23 -35.80
N PHE A 238 19.62 20.52 -36.04
CA PHE A 238 19.38 19.85 -37.29
C PHE A 238 18.68 20.78 -38.29
N LYS A 239 19.25 20.95 -39.45
CA LYS A 239 18.64 21.75 -40.54
C LYS A 239 17.27 21.22 -40.98
N ARG A 240 17.02 19.90 -40.84
CA ARG A 240 15.77 19.21 -41.19
C ARG A 240 14.90 19.00 -39.98
N LYS A 241 13.87 19.80 -39.75
CA LYS A 241 12.93 19.70 -38.62
C LYS A 241 12.32 18.31 -38.45
N ARG A 242 11.96 17.61 -39.53
CA ARG A 242 11.40 16.25 -39.49
C ARG A 242 12.38 15.24 -38.90
N LEU A 243 13.68 15.33 -39.26
CA LEU A 243 14.70 14.45 -38.68
C LEU A 243 14.80 14.66 -37.16
N GLY A 244 14.79 15.89 -36.69
CA GLY A 244 14.79 16.20 -35.25
C GLY A 244 13.58 15.62 -34.53
N GLN A 245 12.39 15.68 -35.14
CA GLN A 245 11.18 15.08 -34.53
C GLN A 245 11.22 13.54 -34.49
N ILE A 246 11.81 12.88 -35.49
CA ILE A 246 12.00 11.43 -35.49
C ILE A 246 12.99 11.03 -34.37
N ILE A 247 14.10 11.75 -34.24
CA ILE A 247 15.07 11.53 -33.16
C ILE A 247 14.38 11.69 -31.78
N MET A 248 13.52 12.70 -31.63
CA MET A 248 12.73 12.89 -30.40
C MET A 248 11.79 11.71 -30.12
N LEU A 249 11.10 11.16 -31.13
CA LEU A 249 10.27 9.95 -30.96
C LEU A 249 11.09 8.76 -30.48
N ILE A 250 12.25 8.53 -31.08
CA ILE A 250 13.16 7.45 -30.67
C ILE A 250 13.61 7.67 -29.22
N ALA A 251 14.01 8.90 -28.85
CA ALA A 251 14.43 9.22 -27.48
C ALA A 251 13.31 9.00 -26.46
N ILE A 252 12.05 9.34 -26.78
CA ILE A 252 10.89 9.09 -25.91
C ILE A 252 10.71 7.58 -25.69
N ILE A 253 10.75 6.78 -26.76
CA ILE A 253 10.58 5.31 -26.70
C ILE A 253 11.72 4.68 -25.89
N LEU A 254 12.97 5.09 -26.13
CA LEU A 254 14.12 4.61 -25.37
C LEU A 254 14.01 4.97 -23.89
N PHE A 255 13.58 6.18 -23.56
CA PHE A 255 13.37 6.61 -22.19
C PHE A 255 12.25 5.84 -21.48
N MET A 256 11.14 5.55 -22.14
CA MET A 256 10.08 4.68 -21.61
C MET A 256 10.64 3.33 -21.18
N ASN A 257 11.44 2.69 -22.05
CA ASN A 257 12.03 1.39 -21.75
C ASN A 257 13.14 1.49 -20.69
N LEU A 258 13.92 2.58 -20.70
CA LEU A 258 14.93 2.84 -19.68
C LEU A 258 14.32 2.92 -18.27
N THR A 259 13.14 3.50 -18.14
CA THR A 259 12.46 3.72 -16.85
C THR A 259 11.46 2.63 -16.46
N GLY A 260 11.41 1.52 -17.21
CA GLY A 260 10.69 0.29 -16.84
C GLY A 260 9.21 0.25 -17.22
N ASN A 261 8.71 1.15 -18.07
CA ASN A 261 7.34 1.13 -18.61
C ASN A 261 6.23 1.04 -17.55
N THR A 262 6.38 1.70 -16.39
CA THR A 262 5.30 1.79 -15.39
C THR A 262 4.07 2.48 -15.97
N GLY A 263 2.88 2.27 -15.40
CA GLY A 263 1.63 2.82 -15.93
C GLY A 263 1.66 4.35 -16.15
N SER A 264 2.30 5.11 -15.24
CA SER A 264 2.49 6.57 -15.36
C SER A 264 3.47 6.94 -16.47
N VAL A 265 4.54 6.17 -16.64
CA VAL A 265 5.54 6.35 -17.74
C VAL A 265 4.90 6.07 -19.08
N VAL A 266 4.17 4.97 -19.23
CA VAL A 266 3.47 4.60 -20.47
C VAL A 266 2.46 5.68 -20.88
N ARG A 267 1.65 6.17 -19.93
CA ARG A 267 0.73 7.29 -20.17
C ARG A 267 1.47 8.50 -20.74
N SER A 268 2.51 8.93 -20.03
CA SER A 268 3.25 10.16 -20.38
C SER A 268 3.99 10.02 -21.70
N GLY A 269 4.57 8.85 -21.96
CA GLY A 269 5.22 8.52 -23.22
C GLY A 269 4.25 8.53 -24.41
N ILE A 270 3.08 7.87 -24.28
CA ILE A 270 2.06 7.89 -25.35
C ILE A 270 1.60 9.32 -25.62
N MET A 271 1.31 10.12 -24.58
CA MET A 271 0.90 11.51 -24.77
C MET A 271 2.00 12.35 -25.43
N ALA A 272 3.26 12.15 -25.07
CA ALA A 272 4.41 12.80 -25.71
C ALA A 272 4.55 12.40 -27.18
N ILE A 273 4.45 11.10 -27.49
CA ILE A 273 4.47 10.56 -28.86
C ILE A 273 3.35 11.21 -29.70
N LEU A 274 2.11 11.23 -29.17
CA LEU A 274 0.97 11.85 -29.88
C LEU A 274 1.21 13.34 -30.12
N GLY A 275 1.81 14.06 -29.17
CA GLY A 275 2.19 15.47 -29.34
C GLY A 275 3.20 15.69 -30.48
N VAL A 276 4.25 14.85 -30.51
CA VAL A 276 5.28 14.94 -31.59
C VAL A 276 4.70 14.52 -32.93
N VAL A 277 3.89 13.46 -33.00
CA VAL A 277 3.21 13.01 -34.23
C VAL A 277 2.24 14.07 -34.75
N ALA A 278 1.47 14.73 -33.88
CA ALA A 278 0.62 15.85 -34.28
C ALA A 278 1.44 16.99 -34.92
N SER A 279 2.61 17.30 -34.33
CA SER A 279 3.53 18.28 -34.88
C SER A 279 4.10 17.86 -36.26
N LEU A 280 4.46 16.57 -36.43
CA LEU A 280 4.91 16.01 -37.73
C LEU A 280 3.85 16.10 -38.79
N LEU A 281 2.59 15.93 -38.42
CA LEU A 281 1.43 15.99 -39.30
C LEU A 281 0.85 17.41 -39.47
N TYR A 282 1.51 18.44 -38.91
CA TYR A 282 1.06 19.83 -38.88
C TYR A 282 -0.36 20.01 -38.31
N ARG A 283 -0.72 19.16 -37.31
CA ARG A 283 -2.01 19.22 -36.59
C ARG A 283 -1.85 19.76 -35.19
N LYS A 284 -2.89 20.45 -34.70
CA LYS A 284 -2.95 20.86 -33.28
C LYS A 284 -3.21 19.64 -32.40
N SER A 285 -2.43 19.49 -31.35
CA SER A 285 -2.63 18.49 -30.29
C SER A 285 -3.68 18.99 -29.30
N ASP A 286 -4.65 18.15 -28.95
CA ASP A 286 -5.64 18.38 -27.89
C ASP A 286 -5.36 17.47 -26.70
N MET A 287 -5.17 18.07 -25.53
CA MET A 287 -4.79 17.35 -24.31
C MET A 287 -5.80 16.27 -23.90
N TRP A 288 -7.10 16.59 -23.98
CA TRP A 288 -8.16 15.64 -23.64
C TRP A 288 -8.19 14.42 -24.57
N THR A 289 -8.03 14.67 -25.86
CA THR A 289 -7.95 13.60 -26.87
C THR A 289 -6.72 12.73 -26.64
N ASN A 290 -5.55 13.33 -26.37
CA ASN A 290 -4.33 12.58 -26.10
C ASN A 290 -4.44 11.72 -24.84
N MET A 291 -5.01 12.27 -23.76
CA MET A 291 -5.27 11.51 -22.54
C MET A 291 -6.22 10.33 -22.79
N SER A 292 -7.29 10.57 -23.54
CA SER A 292 -8.28 9.53 -23.82
C SER A 292 -7.70 8.41 -24.70
N ILE A 293 -6.88 8.74 -25.68
CA ILE A 293 -6.17 7.74 -26.48
C ILE A 293 -5.18 6.95 -25.60
N ALA A 294 -4.43 7.65 -24.73
CA ALA A 294 -3.47 7.00 -23.87
C ALA A 294 -4.12 5.99 -22.93
N ILE A 295 -5.22 6.34 -22.27
CA ILE A 295 -5.91 5.39 -21.36
C ILE A 295 -6.55 4.25 -22.15
N LEU A 296 -7.12 4.49 -23.33
CA LEU A 296 -7.68 3.43 -24.18
C LEU A 296 -6.62 2.41 -24.60
N ILE A 297 -5.44 2.87 -25.01
CA ILE A 297 -4.32 1.97 -25.34
C ILE A 297 -3.92 1.14 -24.12
N GLN A 298 -3.76 1.78 -22.95
CA GLN A 298 -3.39 1.08 -21.73
C GLN A 298 -4.44 0.03 -21.32
N VAL A 299 -5.72 0.37 -21.40
CA VAL A 299 -6.84 -0.52 -21.07
C VAL A 299 -6.96 -1.69 -22.06
N ILE A 300 -6.69 -1.48 -23.33
CA ILE A 300 -6.65 -2.57 -24.33
C ILE A 300 -5.54 -3.56 -24.02
N ILE A 301 -4.38 -3.07 -23.58
CA ILE A 301 -3.24 -3.92 -23.21
C ILE A 301 -3.52 -4.64 -21.89
N ASN A 302 -4.00 -3.92 -20.87
CA ASN A 302 -4.33 -4.46 -19.57
C ASN A 302 -5.55 -3.74 -18.95
N PRO A 303 -6.75 -4.35 -18.94
CA PRO A 303 -7.95 -3.75 -18.34
C PRO A 303 -7.80 -3.40 -16.85
N TYR A 304 -6.94 -4.13 -16.11
CA TYR A 304 -6.71 -3.86 -14.68
C TYR A 304 -5.93 -2.58 -14.41
N ILE A 305 -5.32 -1.97 -15.42
CA ILE A 305 -4.49 -0.77 -15.26
C ILE A 305 -5.26 0.43 -14.65
N ILE A 306 -6.59 0.47 -14.78
CA ILE A 306 -7.43 1.50 -14.17
C ILE A 306 -7.45 1.45 -12.64
N PHE A 307 -7.11 0.29 -12.06
CA PHE A 307 -6.99 0.10 -10.60
C PHE A 307 -5.58 0.40 -10.07
N ASP A 308 -4.60 0.66 -10.95
CA ASP A 308 -3.27 1.10 -10.55
C ASP A 308 -3.33 2.52 -9.98
N ILE A 309 -2.92 2.66 -8.70
CA ILE A 309 -2.97 3.93 -7.97
C ILE A 309 -2.09 4.99 -8.64
N GLY A 310 -0.90 4.60 -9.13
CA GLY A 310 0.01 5.50 -9.84
C GLY A 310 -0.62 6.06 -11.12
N VAL A 311 -1.38 5.22 -11.84
CA VAL A 311 -2.16 5.66 -13.03
C VAL A 311 -3.27 6.61 -12.61
N GLN A 312 -4.05 6.29 -11.58
CA GLN A 312 -5.13 7.16 -11.08
C GLN A 312 -4.60 8.54 -10.66
N LEU A 313 -3.52 8.59 -9.88
CA LEU A 313 -2.88 9.85 -9.47
C LEU A 313 -2.33 10.63 -10.66
N SER A 314 -1.72 9.93 -11.62
CA SER A 314 -1.12 10.53 -12.80
C SER A 314 -2.16 11.17 -13.73
N TYR A 315 -3.29 10.49 -14.00
CA TYR A 315 -4.40 11.08 -14.76
C TYR A 315 -5.12 12.16 -13.97
N GLY A 316 -5.37 11.93 -12.67
CA GLY A 316 -6.00 12.90 -11.78
C GLY A 316 -5.26 14.24 -11.74
N GLY A 317 -3.94 14.21 -11.62
CA GLY A 317 -3.10 15.40 -11.62
C GLY A 317 -3.23 16.21 -12.92
N VAL A 318 -3.15 15.54 -14.07
CA VAL A 318 -3.28 16.22 -15.37
C VAL A 318 -4.70 16.78 -15.57
N ILE A 319 -5.74 16.04 -15.20
CA ILE A 319 -7.13 16.52 -15.24
C ILE A 319 -7.27 17.78 -14.37
N GLY A 320 -6.73 17.76 -13.15
CA GLY A 320 -6.75 18.92 -12.25
C GLY A 320 -6.08 20.15 -12.88
N ILE A 321 -4.88 19.98 -13.43
CA ILE A 321 -4.15 21.07 -14.09
C ILE A 321 -4.93 21.62 -15.27
N VAL A 322 -5.45 20.77 -16.15
CA VAL A 322 -6.17 21.21 -17.36
C VAL A 322 -7.49 21.92 -17.03
N LEU A 323 -8.15 21.55 -15.93
CA LEU A 323 -9.40 22.17 -15.52
C LEU A 323 -9.19 23.47 -14.73
N PHE A 324 -8.22 23.53 -13.83
CA PHE A 324 -8.18 24.56 -12.80
C PHE A 324 -7.00 25.51 -12.88
N ASN A 325 -5.92 25.17 -13.60
CA ASN A 325 -4.71 26.00 -13.59
C ASN A 325 -4.97 27.45 -14.04
N ASP A 326 -5.67 27.66 -15.14
CA ASP A 326 -5.96 29.02 -15.64
C ASP A 326 -6.85 29.79 -14.64
N ILE A 327 -7.82 29.11 -14.03
CA ILE A 327 -8.74 29.71 -13.07
C ILE A 327 -7.99 30.16 -11.80
N ILE A 328 -7.12 29.30 -11.28
CA ILE A 328 -6.36 29.58 -10.05
C ILE A 328 -5.30 30.64 -10.33
N ASN A 329 -4.57 30.53 -11.43
CA ASN A 329 -3.56 31.50 -11.80
C ASN A 329 -4.14 32.91 -11.95
N ASP A 330 -5.26 33.06 -12.68
CA ASP A 330 -5.95 34.34 -12.83
C ASP A 330 -6.39 34.92 -11.49
N ARG A 331 -6.79 34.09 -10.53
CA ARG A 331 -7.17 34.52 -9.19
C ARG A 331 -5.96 34.97 -8.37
N LEU A 332 -4.88 34.19 -8.38
CA LEU A 332 -3.64 34.53 -7.69
C LEU A 332 -3.06 35.87 -8.19
N VAL A 333 -3.02 36.05 -9.52
CA VAL A 333 -2.58 37.30 -10.13
C VAL A 333 -3.42 38.50 -9.70
N LYS A 334 -4.76 38.32 -9.59
CA LYS A 334 -5.69 39.37 -9.13
C LYS A 334 -5.51 39.71 -7.65
N ILE A 335 -5.40 38.70 -6.78
CA ILE A 335 -5.26 38.91 -5.32
C ILE A 335 -3.95 39.63 -5.00
N CYS A 336 -2.87 39.31 -5.69
CA CYS A 336 -1.56 39.85 -5.41
C CYS A 336 -1.27 41.17 -6.13
N GLY A 337 -2.25 41.74 -6.84
CA GLY A 337 -2.15 43.09 -7.43
C GLY A 337 -1.12 43.22 -8.57
N LEU A 338 -0.68 42.10 -9.19
CA LEU A 338 0.36 42.06 -10.19
C LEU A 338 -0.04 42.71 -11.54
N PHE A 339 -1.29 43.13 -11.71
CA PHE A 339 -1.73 43.92 -12.89
C PHE A 339 -1.00 45.26 -13.07
N ARG A 340 -0.27 45.73 -12.05
CA ARG A 340 0.45 47.02 -12.11
C ARG A 340 1.93 46.87 -12.50
N VAL A 341 2.43 45.65 -12.71
CA VAL A 341 3.85 45.45 -12.96
C VAL A 341 4.11 45.17 -14.43
N GLN A 342 4.10 46.24 -15.24
CA GLN A 342 4.43 46.19 -16.68
C GLN A 342 5.93 46.18 -16.99
N LYS A 343 6.84 46.19 -16.00
CA LYS A 343 8.29 46.22 -16.26
C LYS A 343 8.88 44.80 -16.24
N GLU A 344 9.57 44.42 -17.32
CA GLU A 344 10.35 43.19 -17.44
C GLU A 344 11.61 43.26 -16.56
N GLY A 345 11.45 42.90 -15.28
CA GLY A 345 12.58 42.75 -14.35
C GLY A 345 12.70 41.31 -13.83
N ILE A 346 13.87 40.90 -13.38
CA ILE A 346 14.16 39.57 -12.81
C ILE A 346 13.16 39.25 -11.68
N ARG A 347 12.90 40.21 -10.79
CA ARG A 347 11.94 40.10 -9.70
C ARG A 347 10.53 39.65 -10.18
N ASN A 348 10.07 40.22 -11.27
CA ASN A 348 8.73 39.92 -11.80
C ASN A 348 8.68 38.54 -12.46
N LYS A 349 9.77 38.09 -13.08
CA LYS A 349 9.91 36.72 -13.59
C LYS A 349 9.87 35.70 -12.46
N VAL A 350 10.58 35.96 -11.35
CA VAL A 350 10.56 35.09 -10.16
C VAL A 350 9.16 35.03 -9.54
N ILE A 351 8.53 36.19 -9.34
CA ILE A 351 7.17 36.25 -8.78
C ILE A 351 6.18 35.49 -9.67
N LYS A 352 6.24 35.68 -11.00
CA LYS A 352 5.39 34.94 -11.95
C LYS A 352 5.61 33.43 -11.86
N TYR A 353 6.87 32.98 -11.80
CA TYR A 353 7.23 31.57 -11.63
C TYR A 353 6.61 30.99 -10.34
N VAL A 354 6.71 31.70 -9.22
CA VAL A 354 6.13 31.27 -7.94
C VAL A 354 4.62 31.07 -8.06
N TYR A 355 3.88 32.02 -8.66
CA TYR A 355 2.41 31.89 -8.82
C TYR A 355 2.03 30.77 -9.79
N GLU A 356 2.72 30.63 -10.90
CA GLU A 356 2.49 29.55 -11.85
C GLU A 356 2.73 28.18 -11.18
N SER A 357 3.81 28.02 -10.42
CA SER A 357 4.13 26.83 -9.68
C SER A 357 3.06 26.49 -8.60
N ILE A 358 2.64 27.48 -7.82
CA ILE A 358 1.56 27.32 -6.83
C ILE A 358 0.25 26.95 -7.52
N SER A 359 -0.08 27.63 -8.63
CA SER A 359 -1.30 27.36 -9.39
C SER A 359 -1.36 25.92 -9.90
N VAL A 360 -0.27 25.44 -10.52
CA VAL A 360 -0.16 24.07 -11.03
C VAL A 360 -0.30 23.07 -9.88
N THR A 361 0.40 23.31 -8.76
CA THR A 361 0.39 22.43 -7.61
C THR A 361 -1.00 22.33 -6.97
N LEU A 362 -1.67 23.47 -6.74
CA LEU A 362 -3.04 23.49 -6.22
C LEU A 362 -4.02 22.81 -7.18
N SER A 363 -3.91 23.09 -8.46
CA SER A 363 -4.79 22.53 -9.49
C SER A 363 -4.71 21.01 -9.56
N ALA A 364 -3.52 20.45 -9.52
CA ALA A 364 -3.33 19.01 -9.51
C ALA A 364 -3.94 18.37 -8.25
N ASN A 365 -3.66 18.95 -7.08
CA ASN A 365 -4.06 18.37 -5.80
C ASN A 365 -5.58 18.41 -5.56
N ILE A 366 -6.33 19.35 -6.15
CA ILE A 366 -7.81 19.34 -6.07
C ILE A 366 -8.39 17.99 -6.50
N VAL A 367 -7.82 17.38 -7.54
CA VAL A 367 -8.32 16.07 -8.03
C VAL A 367 -7.61 14.90 -7.35
N ILE A 368 -6.36 15.06 -6.94
CA ILE A 368 -5.54 14.00 -6.32
C ILE A 368 -5.96 13.72 -4.87
N ILE A 369 -6.29 14.73 -4.07
CA ILE A 369 -6.56 14.58 -2.64
C ILE A 369 -7.59 13.49 -2.32
N PRO A 370 -8.76 13.39 -2.96
CA PRO A 370 -9.71 12.31 -2.66
C PRO A 370 -9.15 10.90 -2.96
N ILE A 371 -8.31 10.78 -3.98
CA ILE A 371 -7.65 9.51 -4.32
C ILE A 371 -6.63 9.13 -3.24
N MET A 372 -5.87 10.11 -2.73
CA MET A 372 -4.93 9.92 -1.61
C MET A 372 -5.65 9.51 -0.33
N MET A 373 -6.77 10.18 -0.01
CA MET A 373 -7.58 9.84 1.17
C MET A 373 -8.14 8.41 1.10
N LEU A 374 -8.52 7.94 -0.10
CA LEU A 374 -9.07 6.59 -0.31
C LEU A 374 -8.03 5.48 -0.19
N ASN A 375 -6.79 5.73 -0.61
CA ASN A 375 -5.80 4.67 -0.76
C ASN A 375 -4.70 4.71 0.31
N PHE A 376 -4.46 5.88 0.91
CA PHE A 376 -3.35 6.07 1.86
C PHE A 376 -3.78 6.66 3.20
N ASN A 377 -5.05 7.04 3.36
CA ASN A 377 -5.58 7.67 4.57
C ASN A 377 -4.80 8.92 5.02
N THR A 378 -4.09 9.57 4.10
CA THR A 378 -3.24 10.72 4.41
C THR A 378 -3.51 11.88 3.45
N ILE A 379 -3.36 13.09 3.98
CA ILE A 379 -3.22 14.32 3.22
C ILE A 379 -2.02 15.10 3.77
N SER A 380 -1.35 15.83 2.89
CA SER A 380 -0.30 16.77 3.28
C SER A 380 -0.76 18.18 2.92
N LEU A 381 -0.52 19.16 3.77
CA LEU A 381 -0.75 20.57 3.45
C LEU A 381 0.56 21.28 3.12
N SER A 382 1.71 20.69 3.44
CA SER A 382 3.03 21.21 3.08
C SER A 382 3.35 21.09 1.59
N PHE A 383 2.55 20.33 0.82
CA PHE A 383 2.78 20.06 -0.60
C PHE A 383 2.99 21.31 -1.46
N VAL A 384 2.44 22.46 -1.08
CA VAL A 384 2.61 23.72 -1.83
C VAL A 384 4.05 24.21 -1.70
N ILE A 385 4.58 24.18 -0.48
CA ILE A 385 5.94 24.64 -0.18
C ILE A 385 6.97 23.66 -0.73
N SER A 386 6.79 22.37 -0.45
CA SER A 386 7.72 21.33 -0.89
C SER A 386 7.83 21.26 -2.42
N ASN A 387 6.68 21.31 -3.13
CA ASN A 387 6.70 21.32 -4.60
C ASN A 387 7.29 22.59 -5.20
N LEU A 388 7.08 23.76 -4.57
CA LEU A 388 7.67 25.01 -5.03
C LEU A 388 9.21 24.95 -4.92
N LEU A 389 9.73 24.47 -3.80
CA LEU A 389 11.18 24.39 -3.55
C LEU A 389 11.84 23.26 -4.36
N ALA A 390 11.38 22.04 -4.22
CA ALA A 390 11.95 20.88 -4.88
C ALA A 390 11.75 20.92 -6.41
N GLY A 391 10.55 21.31 -6.87
CA GLY A 391 10.24 21.44 -8.30
C GLY A 391 11.12 22.44 -9.04
N SER A 392 11.57 23.51 -8.36
CA SER A 392 12.48 24.49 -8.94
C SER A 392 13.85 23.91 -9.29
N ILE A 393 14.33 22.96 -8.52
CA ILE A 393 15.65 22.34 -8.68
C ILE A 393 15.55 21.12 -9.61
N MET A 394 14.47 20.36 -9.50
CA MET A 394 14.31 19.05 -10.12
C MET A 394 14.54 19.06 -11.64
N GLY A 395 13.98 20.04 -12.35
CA GLY A 395 14.13 20.12 -13.81
C GLY A 395 15.57 20.35 -14.26
N VAL A 396 16.30 21.23 -13.56
CA VAL A 396 17.71 21.50 -13.85
C VAL A 396 18.56 20.29 -13.48
N LEU A 397 18.30 19.67 -12.31
CA LEU A 397 19.03 18.51 -11.80
C LEU A 397 18.96 17.34 -12.78
N VAL A 398 17.76 16.94 -13.21
CA VAL A 398 17.57 15.81 -14.13
C VAL A 398 18.25 16.05 -15.48
N ILE A 399 18.12 17.25 -16.07
CA ILE A 399 18.76 17.57 -17.33
C ILE A 399 20.28 17.57 -17.17
N TYR A 400 20.79 18.17 -16.08
CA TYR A 400 22.23 18.26 -15.81
C TYR A 400 22.85 16.88 -15.58
N ALA A 401 22.18 16.02 -14.81
CA ALA A 401 22.60 14.65 -14.57
C ALA A 401 22.68 13.83 -15.88
N PHE A 402 21.67 13.91 -16.76
CA PHE A 402 21.74 13.27 -18.07
C PHE A 402 22.89 13.80 -18.94
N ILE A 403 23.12 15.11 -18.95
CA ILE A 403 24.25 15.71 -19.69
C ILE A 403 25.57 15.13 -19.17
N LEU A 404 25.78 15.06 -17.85
CA LEU A 404 26.99 14.49 -17.26
C LEU A 404 27.18 13.02 -17.62
N VAL A 405 26.11 12.21 -17.54
CA VAL A 405 26.15 10.81 -17.94
C VAL A 405 26.52 10.64 -19.42
N PHE A 406 25.96 11.43 -20.33
CA PHE A 406 26.34 11.38 -21.74
C PHE A 406 27.75 11.88 -22.01
N LEU A 407 28.20 12.94 -21.34
CA LEU A 407 29.57 13.42 -21.46
C LEU A 407 30.58 12.43 -20.90
N SER A 408 30.22 11.64 -19.88
CA SER A 408 31.11 10.62 -19.31
C SER A 408 31.48 9.50 -20.30
N ILE A 409 30.67 9.27 -21.32
CA ILE A 409 30.97 8.34 -22.41
C ILE A 409 32.24 8.75 -23.18
N ILE A 410 32.43 10.09 -23.32
CA ILE A 410 33.54 10.65 -24.12
C ILE A 410 34.69 11.07 -23.22
N PHE A 411 34.42 11.71 -22.08
CA PHE A 411 35.40 12.42 -21.25
C PHE A 411 35.52 11.84 -19.83
N LYS A 412 35.73 10.53 -19.70
CA LYS A 412 35.62 9.76 -18.43
C LYS A 412 36.12 10.47 -17.17
N THR A 413 37.33 11.02 -17.18
CA THR A 413 37.97 11.62 -15.98
C THR A 413 37.88 13.15 -15.92
N LEU A 414 37.71 13.79 -17.08
CA LEU A 414 37.73 15.27 -17.16
C LEU A 414 36.46 15.92 -16.58
N ILE A 415 35.37 15.19 -16.51
CA ILE A 415 34.06 15.69 -16.04
C ILE A 415 33.82 15.43 -14.56
N SER A 416 34.67 14.63 -13.89
CA SER A 416 34.49 14.32 -12.46
C SER A 416 34.25 15.57 -11.59
N PRO A 417 34.97 16.72 -11.79
CA PRO A 417 34.69 17.92 -11.01
C PRO A 417 33.28 18.48 -11.19
N LEU A 418 32.64 18.24 -12.32
CA LEU A 418 31.26 18.70 -12.57
C LEU A 418 30.21 17.91 -11.75
N PHE A 419 30.54 16.70 -11.33
CA PHE A 419 29.69 15.92 -10.43
C PHE A 419 29.60 16.53 -9.02
N ILE A 420 30.57 17.37 -8.60
CA ILE A 420 30.48 18.10 -7.35
C ILE A 420 29.24 18.99 -7.31
N ILE A 421 28.93 19.66 -8.43
CA ILE A 421 27.74 20.51 -8.55
C ILE A 421 26.47 19.64 -8.45
N LEU A 422 26.45 18.49 -9.13
CA LEU A 422 25.32 17.55 -9.06
C LEU A 422 25.14 17.04 -7.63
N ASN A 423 26.21 16.66 -6.95
CA ASN A 423 26.21 16.21 -5.56
C ASN A 423 25.59 17.27 -4.63
N LEU A 424 26.01 18.53 -4.77
CA LEU A 424 25.45 19.64 -3.99
C LEU A 424 23.96 19.87 -4.28
N MET A 425 23.51 19.74 -5.54
CA MET A 425 22.11 19.85 -5.88
C MET A 425 21.26 18.71 -5.28
N LEU A 426 21.80 17.49 -5.26
CA LEU A 426 21.14 16.33 -4.65
C LEU A 426 21.07 16.48 -3.13
N LYS A 427 22.16 16.90 -2.46
CA LYS A 427 22.15 17.24 -1.02
C LYS A 427 21.12 18.32 -0.69
N LEU A 428 21.03 19.34 -1.51
CA LEU A 428 20.02 20.39 -1.34
C LEU A 428 18.60 19.83 -1.49
N LEU A 429 18.36 18.91 -2.44
CA LEU A 429 17.07 18.29 -2.63
C LEU A 429 16.67 17.39 -1.44
N ILE A 430 17.61 16.58 -0.91
CA ILE A 430 17.44 15.78 0.31
C ILE A 430 17.11 16.70 1.50
N PHE A 431 17.89 17.76 1.68
CA PHE A 431 17.66 18.73 2.74
C PHE A 431 16.29 19.40 2.66
N ILE A 432 15.83 19.78 1.45
CA ILE A 432 14.49 20.34 1.25
C ILE A 432 13.41 19.31 1.63
N ALA A 433 13.57 18.06 1.22
CA ALA A 433 12.63 17.00 1.57
C ALA A 433 12.55 16.82 3.09
N HIS A 434 13.70 16.75 3.77
CA HIS A 434 13.81 16.62 5.22
C HIS A 434 13.15 17.81 5.96
N ILE A 435 13.49 19.05 5.63
CA ILE A 435 12.87 20.21 6.27
C ILE A 435 11.37 20.28 6.01
N CYS A 436 10.92 19.91 4.81
CA CYS A 436 9.49 19.89 4.49
C CYS A 436 8.74 18.73 5.19
N SER A 437 9.41 17.62 5.51
CA SER A 437 8.83 16.53 6.28
C SER A 437 8.57 16.92 7.73
N LEU A 438 9.40 17.78 8.30
CA LEU A 438 9.29 18.31 9.68
C LEU A 438 8.21 19.40 9.83
N LEU A 439 7.67 19.93 8.73
CA LEU A 439 6.65 20.97 8.81
C LEU A 439 5.38 20.44 9.50
N PRO A 440 4.71 21.24 10.35
CA PRO A 440 3.42 20.88 10.88
C PRO A 440 2.44 20.67 9.71
N PHE A 441 1.59 19.66 9.80
CA PHE A 441 0.62 19.28 8.78
C PHE A 441 1.24 18.71 7.47
N SER A 442 2.49 18.25 7.50
CA SER A 442 3.10 17.52 6.38
C SER A 442 2.46 16.15 6.17
N LYS A 443 2.03 15.49 7.24
CA LYS A 443 1.32 14.20 7.21
C LYS A 443 0.13 14.29 8.17
N ILE A 444 -1.07 14.33 7.61
CA ILE A 444 -2.33 14.36 8.37
C ILE A 444 -3.08 13.08 8.04
N TYR A 445 -3.34 12.28 9.07
CA TYR A 445 -4.16 11.08 8.91
C TYR A 445 -5.64 11.42 8.88
N VAL A 446 -6.36 10.79 7.95
CA VAL A 446 -7.79 11.00 7.74
C VAL A 446 -8.51 9.68 7.58
N VAL A 447 -9.73 9.61 8.11
CA VAL A 447 -10.59 8.45 7.86
C VAL A 447 -10.95 8.37 6.39
N THR A 448 -11.10 7.14 5.89
CA THR A 448 -11.50 6.90 4.49
C THR A 448 -12.87 7.52 4.23
N PRO A 449 -12.97 8.46 3.28
CA PRO A 449 -14.23 9.11 2.97
C PRO A 449 -15.21 8.14 2.29
N ASN A 450 -16.51 8.33 2.52
CA ASN A 450 -17.53 7.54 1.83
C ASN A 450 -17.49 7.81 0.33
N ILE A 451 -17.56 6.75 -0.49
CA ILE A 451 -17.50 6.84 -1.96
C ILE A 451 -18.58 7.78 -2.55
N VAL A 452 -19.78 7.82 -1.94
CA VAL A 452 -20.85 8.72 -2.38
C VAL A 452 -20.44 10.19 -2.23
N LEU A 453 -19.75 10.52 -1.13
CA LEU A 453 -19.27 11.87 -0.88
C LEU A 453 -18.13 12.26 -1.83
N ILE A 454 -17.30 11.31 -2.23
CA ILE A 454 -16.25 11.54 -3.25
C ILE A 454 -16.89 11.82 -4.61
N ILE A 455 -17.89 11.03 -4.99
CA ILE A 455 -18.63 11.27 -6.23
C ILE A 455 -19.29 12.66 -6.19
N ALA A 456 -19.96 13.00 -5.09
CA ALA A 456 -20.55 14.33 -4.89
C ALA A 456 -19.51 15.46 -4.98
N PHE A 457 -18.34 15.29 -4.39
CA PHE A 457 -17.22 16.22 -4.48
C PHE A 457 -16.80 16.47 -5.93
N TYR A 458 -16.58 15.42 -6.73
CA TYR A 458 -16.21 15.59 -8.14
C TYR A 458 -17.32 16.20 -8.98
N VAL A 459 -18.58 15.86 -8.72
CA VAL A 459 -19.72 16.49 -9.40
C VAL A 459 -19.78 17.99 -9.11
N ILE A 460 -19.62 18.39 -7.85
CA ILE A 460 -19.64 19.81 -7.44
C ILE A 460 -18.48 20.57 -8.07
N ILE A 461 -17.27 19.98 -8.05
CA ILE A 461 -16.09 20.57 -8.70
C ILE A 461 -16.31 20.75 -10.21
N TYR A 462 -16.90 19.77 -10.87
CA TYR A 462 -17.24 19.88 -12.29
C TYR A 462 -18.26 20.98 -12.58
N LEU A 463 -19.32 21.08 -11.76
CA LEU A 463 -20.32 22.13 -11.87
C LEU A 463 -19.71 23.51 -11.61
N PHE A 464 -18.82 23.63 -10.61
CA PHE A 464 -18.08 24.85 -10.36
C PHE A 464 -17.21 25.26 -11.56
N TYR A 465 -16.45 24.34 -12.12
CA TYR A 465 -15.68 24.58 -13.34
C TYR A 465 -16.53 25.06 -14.50
N LYS A 466 -17.66 24.38 -14.77
CA LYS A 466 -18.59 24.76 -15.86
C LYS A 466 -19.13 26.17 -15.64
N GLN A 467 -19.43 26.54 -14.42
CA GLN A 467 -20.00 27.85 -14.11
C GLN A 467 -18.95 28.98 -14.17
N VAL A 468 -17.72 28.73 -13.73
CA VAL A 468 -16.65 29.74 -13.83
C VAL A 468 -16.34 30.06 -15.29
N ASN A 469 -16.39 29.06 -16.16
CA ASN A 469 -16.13 29.25 -17.59
C ASN A 469 -17.31 29.80 -18.40
N ASN A 470 -18.54 29.73 -17.85
CA ASN A 470 -19.71 30.38 -18.47
C ASN A 470 -19.73 31.87 -18.13
N LYS A 471 -19.36 32.71 -19.13
CA LYS A 471 -19.29 34.17 -18.97
C LYS A 471 -20.64 34.85 -18.63
N GLU A 472 -21.76 34.16 -18.83
CA GLU A 472 -23.13 34.66 -18.62
C GLU A 472 -23.71 34.33 -17.23
N GLY A 473 -23.01 33.58 -16.40
CA GLY A 473 -23.54 33.11 -15.11
C GLY A 473 -23.57 34.18 -14.01
N LYS A 474 -24.73 34.46 -13.46
CA LYS A 474 -24.94 35.37 -12.30
C LYS A 474 -24.11 34.91 -11.08
N ILE A 475 -23.50 35.84 -10.36
CA ILE A 475 -22.65 35.65 -9.16
C ILE A 475 -23.31 34.77 -8.10
N ARG A 476 -24.65 34.80 -8.02
CA ARG A 476 -25.46 34.05 -7.02
C ARG A 476 -25.24 32.52 -7.05
N HIS A 477 -25.04 31.92 -8.24
CA HIS A 477 -24.83 30.46 -8.35
C HIS A 477 -23.42 30.01 -7.98
N LYS A 478 -22.40 30.89 -8.07
CA LYS A 478 -21.03 30.57 -7.64
C LYS A 478 -20.94 30.34 -6.14
N ASN A 479 -21.66 31.18 -5.35
CA ASN A 479 -21.69 31.03 -3.92
C ASN A 479 -22.42 29.75 -3.46
N ILE A 480 -23.47 29.35 -4.19
CA ILE A 480 -24.18 28.10 -3.91
C ILE A 480 -23.25 26.89 -4.08
N LEU A 481 -22.44 26.86 -5.16
CA LEU A 481 -21.51 25.78 -5.39
C LEU A 481 -20.36 25.74 -4.38
N VAL A 482 -19.84 26.89 -3.96
CA VAL A 482 -18.86 26.96 -2.87
C VAL A 482 -19.47 26.46 -1.57
N ILE A 483 -20.68 26.90 -1.25
CA ILE A 483 -21.40 26.45 -0.05
C ILE A 483 -21.65 24.93 -0.12
N SER A 484 -22.09 24.40 -1.27
CA SER A 484 -22.31 22.95 -1.42
C SER A 484 -21.01 22.14 -1.29
N LEU A 485 -19.88 22.65 -1.76
CA LEU A 485 -18.58 22.03 -1.57
C LEU A 485 -18.18 22.02 -0.09
N ILE A 486 -18.35 23.13 0.61
CA ILE A 486 -18.12 23.22 2.06
C ILE A 486 -19.03 22.25 2.81
N VAL A 487 -20.31 22.17 2.43
CA VAL A 487 -21.27 21.24 3.04
C VAL A 487 -20.86 19.80 2.82
N VAL A 488 -20.38 19.41 1.62
CA VAL A 488 -19.90 18.05 1.35
C VAL A 488 -18.66 17.76 2.20
N ILE A 489 -17.72 18.69 2.28
CA ILE A 489 -16.56 18.53 3.15
C ILE A 489 -16.99 18.36 4.62
N LEU A 490 -17.87 19.21 5.12
CA LEU A 490 -18.39 19.10 6.49
C LEU A 490 -19.13 17.78 6.74
N ILE A 491 -19.93 17.32 5.76
CA ILE A 491 -20.61 16.02 5.87
C ILE A 491 -19.59 14.89 5.96
N ASN A 492 -18.46 14.94 5.23
CA ASN A 492 -17.40 13.93 5.36
C ASN A 492 -16.82 13.85 6.79
N PHE A 493 -16.75 14.96 7.50
CA PHE A 493 -16.33 14.97 8.91
C PHE A 493 -17.44 14.53 9.86
N ILE A 494 -18.69 14.89 9.58
CA ILE A 494 -19.83 14.64 10.45
C ILE A 494 -20.44 13.25 10.22
N PHE A 495 -20.47 12.75 9.00
CA PHE A 495 -21.11 11.49 8.63
C PHE A 495 -20.55 10.27 9.39
N PRO A 496 -19.22 10.10 9.58
CA PRO A 496 -18.70 9.02 10.42
C PRO A 496 -19.19 9.09 11.86
N VAL A 497 -19.32 10.30 12.41
CA VAL A 497 -19.83 10.53 13.77
C VAL A 497 -21.32 10.18 13.89
N ILE A 498 -22.12 10.48 12.87
CA ILE A 498 -23.56 10.15 12.85
C ILE A 498 -23.79 8.67 12.63
N THR A 499 -23.03 8.05 11.74
CA THR A 499 -23.16 6.62 11.42
C THR A 499 -22.56 5.73 12.50
N SER A 500 -21.70 6.26 13.36
CA SER A 500 -21.13 5.54 14.51
C SER A 500 -22.17 5.17 15.57
N LYS A 501 -23.39 5.75 15.54
CA LYS A 501 -24.49 5.40 16.47
C LYS A 501 -25.03 3.98 16.20
N ARG A 502 -24.22 2.97 16.48
CA ARG A 502 -24.60 1.57 16.31
C ARG A 502 -25.28 1.04 17.58
N LYS A 503 -26.52 0.55 17.44
CA LYS A 503 -27.29 -0.11 18.53
C LYS A 503 -26.99 -1.62 18.61
N HIS A 504 -26.04 -2.16 17.87
CA HIS A 504 -25.70 -3.57 17.79
C HIS A 504 -24.22 -3.79 18.10
N LEU A 505 -23.91 -5.00 18.54
CA LEU A 505 -22.55 -5.43 18.74
C LEU A 505 -21.94 -5.85 17.40
N GLU A 506 -20.75 -5.38 17.12
CA GLU A 506 -19.89 -5.81 16.00
C GLU A 506 -18.52 -6.12 16.56
N ILE A 507 -18.00 -7.30 16.24
CA ILE A 507 -16.68 -7.79 16.62
C ILE A 507 -15.94 -8.11 15.35
N ASN A 508 -14.79 -7.53 15.18
CA ASN A 508 -13.91 -7.77 14.05
C ASN A 508 -12.62 -8.39 14.56
N PHE A 509 -12.41 -9.66 14.25
CA PHE A 509 -11.19 -10.37 14.50
C PHE A 509 -10.27 -10.13 13.31
N ILE A 510 -9.27 -9.28 13.51
CA ILE A 510 -8.45 -8.72 12.42
C ILE A 510 -7.33 -9.69 12.09
N ASP A 511 -7.11 -9.94 10.81
CA ASP A 511 -5.94 -10.68 10.35
C ASP A 511 -4.71 -9.78 10.37
N VAL A 512 -3.90 -9.92 11.40
CA VAL A 512 -2.63 -9.20 11.61
C VAL A 512 -1.41 -10.06 11.28
N GLY A 513 -1.62 -11.23 10.65
CA GLY A 513 -0.62 -12.27 10.50
C GLY A 513 -0.49 -13.09 11.77
N GLN A 514 0.74 -13.43 12.17
CA GLN A 514 0.97 -14.11 13.46
C GLN A 514 0.77 -13.09 14.58
N GLY A 515 -0.25 -13.30 15.41
CA GLY A 515 -0.63 -12.41 16.50
C GLY A 515 -2.14 -12.21 16.61
N ASP A 516 -2.55 -11.40 17.57
CA ASP A 516 -3.95 -11.12 17.86
C ASP A 516 -4.29 -9.63 17.77
N SER A 517 -5.42 -9.35 17.16
CA SER A 517 -6.05 -8.03 17.25
C SER A 517 -7.57 -8.16 17.07
N THR A 518 -8.33 -7.58 17.97
CA THR A 518 -9.79 -7.61 17.90
C THR A 518 -10.38 -6.24 18.17
N LEU A 519 -11.20 -5.76 17.22
CA LEU A 519 -11.96 -4.53 17.37
C LEU A 519 -13.41 -4.86 17.77
N ILE A 520 -13.85 -4.36 18.93
CA ILE A 520 -15.25 -4.43 19.37
C ILE A 520 -15.88 -3.06 19.26
N ARG A 521 -17.03 -3.00 18.55
CA ARG A 521 -17.83 -1.80 18.37
C ARG A 521 -19.20 -2.00 19.01
N VAL A 522 -19.47 -1.27 20.07
CA VAL A 522 -20.73 -1.40 20.84
C VAL A 522 -21.11 -0.05 21.46
N ASN A 523 -22.38 0.32 21.43
CA ASN A 523 -22.89 1.54 22.06
C ASN A 523 -22.11 2.82 21.69
N ASN A 524 -21.66 2.96 20.47
CA ASN A 524 -20.80 4.03 19.95
C ASN A 524 -19.39 4.07 20.56
N LYS A 525 -18.95 3.00 21.21
CA LYS A 525 -17.61 2.83 21.75
C LYS A 525 -16.81 1.89 20.85
N ASN A 526 -15.56 2.26 20.65
CA ASN A 526 -14.56 1.46 19.94
C ASN A 526 -13.56 0.94 20.96
N ILE A 527 -13.46 -0.39 21.06
CA ILE A 527 -12.57 -1.09 21.98
C ILE A 527 -11.63 -1.93 21.11
N LEU A 528 -10.34 -1.68 21.22
CA LEU A 528 -9.32 -2.48 20.55
C LEU A 528 -8.63 -3.38 21.59
N ILE A 529 -8.59 -4.66 21.32
CA ILE A 529 -7.93 -5.66 22.16
C ILE A 529 -6.75 -6.19 21.37
N ASP A 530 -5.57 -5.99 21.89
CA ASP A 530 -4.28 -6.28 21.26
C ASP A 530 -4.10 -5.63 19.89
N GLY A 531 -2.92 -5.67 19.34
CA GLY A 531 -2.58 -4.96 18.11
C GLY A 531 -1.77 -5.74 17.10
N GLY A 532 -1.49 -7.01 17.38
CA GLY A 532 -0.55 -7.75 16.55
C GLY A 532 0.87 -7.22 16.65
N GLY A 533 1.74 -7.79 15.86
CA GLY A 533 3.14 -7.37 15.73
C GLY A 533 3.91 -8.34 14.85
N SER A 534 5.11 -7.95 14.45
CA SER A 534 6.01 -8.83 13.71
C SER A 534 7.00 -9.52 14.66
N SER A 535 7.45 -10.70 14.27
CA SER A 535 8.53 -11.39 14.97
C SER A 535 9.81 -10.57 14.97
N TYR A 536 10.66 -10.78 15.99
CA TYR A 536 11.94 -10.08 16.14
C TYR A 536 12.75 -10.08 14.83
N GLY A 537 13.12 -8.86 14.35
CA GLY A 537 13.98 -8.68 13.17
C GLY A 537 13.25 -8.42 11.85
N GLU A 538 11.93 -8.47 11.79
CA GLU A 538 11.18 -8.06 10.61
C GLU A 538 10.96 -6.53 10.60
N LYS A 539 11.33 -5.88 9.50
CA LYS A 539 11.08 -4.44 9.28
C LYS A 539 9.60 -4.09 9.00
N PHE A 540 8.71 -5.06 9.13
CA PHE A 540 7.29 -4.89 8.86
C PHE A 540 6.53 -4.44 10.10
N ASP A 541 6.12 -3.17 10.15
CA ASP A 541 5.28 -2.65 11.24
C ASP A 541 3.80 -2.95 10.96
N VAL A 542 3.24 -3.90 11.72
CA VAL A 542 1.82 -4.29 11.64
C VAL A 542 0.90 -3.14 12.02
N GLY A 543 1.31 -2.30 12.99
CA GLY A 543 0.56 -1.11 13.39
C GLY A 543 0.40 -0.11 12.25
N GLU A 544 1.51 0.25 11.59
CA GLU A 544 1.50 1.22 10.49
C GLU A 544 0.82 0.67 9.24
N ARG A 545 1.07 -0.61 8.90
CA ARG A 545 0.69 -1.15 7.58
C ARG A 545 -0.65 -1.86 7.55
N ILE A 546 -1.13 -2.39 8.68
CA ILE A 546 -2.39 -3.14 8.75
C ILE A 546 -3.38 -2.46 9.69
N LEU A 547 -3.03 -2.34 10.98
CA LEU A 547 -4.00 -2.00 12.03
C LEU A 547 -4.50 -0.56 11.95
N PHE A 548 -3.59 0.40 11.81
CA PHE A 548 -3.96 1.81 11.77
C PHE A 548 -4.76 2.18 10.51
N PRO A 549 -4.37 1.78 9.28
CA PRO A 549 -5.20 1.94 8.10
C PRO A 549 -6.56 1.26 8.23
N TYR A 550 -6.62 0.05 8.79
CA TYR A 550 -7.86 -0.66 9.04
C TYR A 550 -8.83 0.15 9.91
N LEU A 551 -8.34 0.75 11.00
CA LEU A 551 -9.16 1.59 11.88
C LEU A 551 -9.70 2.82 11.12
N LEU A 552 -8.86 3.48 10.32
CA LEU A 552 -9.26 4.63 9.50
C LEU A 552 -10.27 4.24 8.42
N ASP A 553 -10.13 3.08 7.79
CA ASP A 553 -11.06 2.55 6.79
C ASP A 553 -12.43 2.19 7.40
N ARG A 554 -12.42 1.75 8.67
CA ARG A 554 -13.65 1.55 9.46
C ARG A 554 -14.27 2.85 9.96
N GLY A 555 -13.69 4.01 9.63
CA GLY A 555 -14.16 5.34 10.03
C GLY A 555 -13.86 5.69 11.49
N ILE A 556 -12.83 5.06 12.07
CA ILE A 556 -12.43 5.24 13.47
C ILE A 556 -11.23 6.19 13.50
N ASN A 557 -11.40 7.33 14.13
CA ASN A 557 -10.32 8.30 14.38
C ASN A 557 -9.99 8.45 15.87
N LYS A 558 -10.63 7.64 16.73
CA LYS A 558 -10.47 7.64 18.18
C LYS A 558 -10.87 6.29 18.75
N LEU A 559 -10.09 5.80 19.69
CA LEU A 559 -10.40 4.62 20.51
C LEU A 559 -10.85 5.03 21.89
N ASP A 560 -11.95 4.46 22.37
CA ASP A 560 -12.43 4.69 23.72
C ASP A 560 -11.65 3.82 24.73
N TYR A 561 -11.31 2.60 24.32
CA TYR A 561 -10.51 1.67 25.12
C TYR A 561 -9.52 0.91 24.24
N VAL A 562 -8.32 0.75 24.75
CA VAL A 562 -7.33 -0.24 24.31
C VAL A 562 -7.14 -1.22 25.46
N ILE A 563 -7.11 -2.52 25.18
CA ILE A 563 -6.83 -3.56 26.15
C ILE A 563 -5.59 -4.30 25.68
N VAL A 564 -4.57 -4.37 26.53
CA VAL A 564 -3.36 -5.17 26.27
C VAL A 564 -3.45 -6.42 27.12
N SER A 565 -3.58 -7.59 26.49
CA SER A 565 -3.65 -8.86 27.21
C SER A 565 -2.34 -9.13 27.93
N HIS A 566 -1.22 -8.95 27.26
CA HIS A 566 0.14 -9.05 27.75
C HIS A 566 1.12 -8.32 26.81
N PHE A 567 2.39 -8.18 27.24
CA PHE A 567 3.36 -7.37 26.51
C PHE A 567 4.36 -8.22 25.69
N ASP A 568 3.87 -9.20 24.92
CA ASP A 568 4.65 -9.80 23.84
C ASP A 568 4.43 -9.05 22.52
N SER A 569 5.44 -9.09 21.65
CA SER A 569 5.48 -8.25 20.44
C SER A 569 4.29 -8.49 19.52
N ASP A 570 3.86 -9.73 19.34
CA ASP A 570 2.74 -10.15 18.50
C ASP A 570 1.35 -9.80 19.08
N HIS A 571 1.30 -9.15 20.26
CA HIS A 571 0.09 -8.57 20.86
C HIS A 571 0.14 -7.06 21.01
N CYS A 572 1.30 -6.47 21.32
CA CYS A 572 1.36 -5.05 21.69
C CYS A 572 2.13 -4.16 20.72
N GLN A 573 3.01 -4.68 19.87
CA GLN A 573 3.86 -3.85 19.00
C GLN A 573 3.03 -2.95 18.07
N GLY A 574 1.99 -3.50 17.44
CA GLY A 574 1.12 -2.73 16.54
C GLY A 574 0.33 -1.63 17.24
N LEU A 575 0.12 -1.75 18.56
CA LEU A 575 -0.52 -0.69 19.36
C LEU A 575 0.34 0.56 19.47
N ASN A 576 1.67 0.44 19.40
CA ASN A 576 2.58 1.58 19.55
C ASN A 576 2.29 2.64 18.46
N PHE A 577 2.19 2.22 17.20
CA PHE A 577 1.86 3.13 16.11
C PHE A 577 0.47 3.75 16.28
N VAL A 578 -0.52 2.95 16.72
CA VAL A 578 -1.88 3.43 16.97
C VAL A 578 -1.88 4.45 18.13
N MET A 579 -1.20 4.15 19.23
CA MET A 579 -1.07 5.06 20.38
C MET A 579 -0.37 6.37 20.01
N GLU A 580 0.59 6.35 19.10
CA GLU A 580 1.30 7.55 18.68
C GLU A 580 0.45 8.45 17.78
N ASN A 581 -0.39 7.88 16.90
CA ASN A 581 -1.05 8.59 15.81
C ASN A 581 -2.58 8.72 15.97
N MET A 582 -3.19 8.09 16.99
CA MET A 582 -4.62 8.14 17.26
C MET A 582 -4.89 8.41 18.73
N LYS A 583 -5.91 9.22 19.01
CA LYS A 583 -6.32 9.46 20.39
C LYS A 583 -6.92 8.20 21.01
N VAL A 584 -6.34 7.75 22.12
CA VAL A 584 -6.84 6.68 22.98
C VAL A 584 -7.27 7.27 24.33
N GLU A 585 -8.53 7.05 24.73
CA GLU A 585 -9.04 7.62 26.01
C GLU A 585 -8.55 6.82 27.21
N ASN A 586 -8.69 5.49 27.14
CA ASN A 586 -8.38 4.60 28.26
C ASN A 586 -7.56 3.40 27.73
N ALA A 587 -6.57 2.99 28.51
CA ALA A 587 -5.82 1.75 28.29
C ALA A 587 -5.96 0.84 29.52
N ILE A 588 -6.42 -0.39 29.29
CA ILE A 588 -6.61 -1.42 30.30
C ILE A 588 -5.42 -2.37 30.22
N ILE A 589 -4.70 -2.50 31.31
CA ILE A 589 -3.51 -3.34 31.44
C ILE A 589 -3.53 -4.12 32.77
N SER A 590 -2.73 -5.19 32.84
CA SER A 590 -2.61 -5.97 34.08
C SER A 590 -2.04 -5.13 35.22
N SER A 591 -2.59 -5.31 36.41
CA SER A 591 -2.02 -4.74 37.66
C SER A 591 -0.73 -5.46 38.12
N LEU A 592 -0.48 -6.65 37.57
CA LEU A 592 0.76 -7.38 37.82
C LEU A 592 1.82 -6.90 36.85
N GLY A 593 2.91 -6.35 37.36
CA GLY A 593 3.97 -5.75 36.59
C GLY A 593 4.55 -6.71 35.54
N GLN A 594 4.56 -6.29 34.31
CA GLN A 594 5.23 -6.98 33.21
C GLN A 594 6.35 -6.06 32.74
N GLU A 595 7.43 -5.96 33.55
CA GLU A 595 8.59 -5.14 33.17
C GLU A 595 9.25 -5.71 31.93
N SER A 596 8.99 -5.07 30.78
CA SER A 596 9.61 -5.37 29.50
C SER A 596 9.87 -4.08 28.73
N SER A 597 10.68 -4.13 27.67
CA SER A 597 10.89 -3.01 26.75
C SER A 597 9.58 -2.54 26.13
N GLU A 598 8.73 -3.48 25.75
CA GLU A 598 7.42 -3.25 25.14
C GLU A 598 6.47 -2.54 26.11
N TYR A 599 6.43 -2.99 27.39
CA TYR A 599 5.67 -2.34 28.44
C TYR A 599 6.12 -0.88 28.64
N ASN A 600 7.43 -0.66 28.76
CA ASN A 600 7.98 0.67 28.98
C ASN A 600 7.67 1.62 27.80
N THR A 601 7.77 1.12 26.56
CA THR A 601 7.40 1.87 25.36
C THR A 601 5.91 2.23 25.38
N PHE A 602 5.03 1.28 25.63
CA PHE A 602 3.59 1.52 25.70
C PHE A 602 3.21 2.54 26.78
N ILE A 603 3.77 2.41 27.99
CA ILE A 603 3.52 3.35 29.09
C ILE A 603 4.00 4.78 28.73
N SER A 604 5.18 4.90 28.11
CA SER A 604 5.70 6.20 27.69
C SER A 604 4.78 6.88 26.65
N LEU A 605 4.25 6.12 25.70
CA LEU A 605 3.29 6.60 24.71
C LEU A 605 1.95 6.98 25.37
N ALA A 606 1.45 6.17 26.29
CA ALA A 606 0.23 6.47 27.02
C ALA A 606 0.34 7.79 27.83
N GLN A 607 1.48 8.02 28.49
CA GLN A 607 1.77 9.25 29.20
C GLN A 607 1.85 10.46 28.25
N LYS A 608 2.56 10.33 27.12
CA LYS A 608 2.69 11.37 26.10
C LYS A 608 1.34 11.80 25.53
N GLN A 609 0.41 10.85 25.37
CA GLN A 609 -0.92 11.08 24.80
C GLN A 609 -1.98 11.43 25.88
N ASN A 610 -1.62 11.47 27.16
CA ASN A 610 -2.55 11.62 28.30
C ASN A 610 -3.66 10.55 28.28
N THR A 611 -3.31 9.31 27.95
CA THR A 611 -4.22 8.17 28.01
C THR A 611 -4.41 7.73 29.46
N ASN A 612 -5.65 7.54 29.88
CA ASN A 612 -5.96 7.08 31.24
C ASN A 612 -5.63 5.57 31.38
N LEU A 613 -4.66 5.24 32.23
CA LEU A 613 -4.25 3.86 32.50
C LEU A 613 -5.15 3.24 33.58
N ILE A 614 -5.78 2.10 33.26
CA ILE A 614 -6.65 1.34 34.15
C ILE A 614 -5.97 -0.01 34.43
N PHE A 615 -5.48 -0.18 35.65
CA PHE A 615 -4.86 -1.41 36.08
C PHE A 615 -5.93 -2.36 36.60
N VAL A 616 -5.98 -3.58 36.07
CA VAL A 616 -7.02 -4.56 36.42
C VAL A 616 -6.48 -5.84 36.98
N LYS A 617 -7.31 -6.51 37.80
CA LYS A 617 -7.08 -7.82 38.36
C LYS A 617 -8.39 -8.63 38.48
N LYS A 618 -8.30 -9.89 38.83
CA LYS A 618 -9.46 -10.78 39.03
C LYS A 618 -10.56 -10.09 39.86
N GLY A 619 -11.77 -10.17 39.36
CA GLY A 619 -12.99 -9.63 39.99
C GLY A 619 -13.37 -8.21 39.53
N ASP A 620 -12.46 -7.47 38.89
CA ASP A 620 -12.75 -6.14 38.40
C ASP A 620 -13.80 -6.19 37.30
N ARG A 621 -14.67 -5.15 37.29
CA ARG A 621 -15.72 -5.00 36.30
C ARG A 621 -15.70 -3.58 35.69
N ILE A 622 -15.63 -3.50 34.38
CA ILE A 622 -15.66 -2.21 33.66
C ILE A 622 -16.94 -2.14 32.84
N LYS A 623 -17.79 -1.17 33.14
CA LYS A 623 -19.06 -0.96 32.43
C LYS A 623 -18.84 -0.11 31.18
N ILE A 624 -19.32 -0.58 30.04
CA ILE A 624 -19.22 0.12 28.73
C ILE A 624 -20.63 0.19 28.11
N GLY A 625 -21.37 1.24 28.46
CA GLY A 625 -22.79 1.36 28.07
C GLY A 625 -23.64 0.22 28.64
N ASN A 626 -24.22 -0.61 27.75
CA ASN A 626 -25.03 -1.79 28.11
C ASN A 626 -24.21 -3.09 28.07
N SER A 627 -22.91 -2.98 27.96
CA SER A 627 -21.97 -4.10 28.04
C SER A 627 -21.03 -3.91 29.22
N PHE A 628 -20.31 -4.96 29.58
CA PHE A 628 -19.28 -4.88 30.60
C PHE A 628 -18.18 -5.90 30.35
N ILE A 629 -16.99 -5.55 30.80
CA ILE A 629 -15.81 -6.43 30.88
C ILE A 629 -15.75 -6.96 32.30
N LYS A 630 -15.63 -8.29 32.47
CA LYS A 630 -15.38 -8.95 33.73
C LYS A 630 -14.01 -9.59 33.66
N VAL A 631 -13.08 -9.14 34.48
CA VAL A 631 -11.73 -9.69 34.57
C VAL A 631 -11.77 -10.96 35.43
N LEU A 632 -11.29 -12.06 34.84
CA LEU A 632 -11.28 -13.38 35.50
C LEU A 632 -9.89 -13.73 36.03
N TYR A 633 -8.83 -13.20 35.44
CA TYR A 633 -7.43 -13.44 35.75
C TYR A 633 -6.57 -12.25 35.28
N PRO A 634 -5.40 -11.93 35.88
CA PRO A 634 -4.69 -12.65 36.92
C PRO A 634 -5.25 -12.42 38.33
N GLY A 635 -4.95 -13.37 39.22
CA GLY A 635 -5.18 -13.27 40.67
C GLY A 635 -4.10 -12.42 41.34
N ASN A 636 -3.80 -12.73 42.60
CA ASN A 636 -2.74 -12.04 43.37
C ASN A 636 -1.36 -12.74 43.28
N GLU A 637 -1.31 -13.94 42.74
CA GLU A 637 -0.10 -14.74 42.60
C GLU A 637 0.38 -14.75 41.17
N LEU A 638 1.69 -14.54 40.99
CA LEU A 638 2.37 -14.58 39.71
C LEU A 638 2.85 -15.98 39.38
N ILE A 639 2.61 -16.45 38.17
CA ILE A 639 3.28 -17.61 37.60
C ILE A 639 4.63 -17.16 37.05
N THR A 640 5.72 -17.80 37.53
CA THR A 640 7.08 -17.44 37.10
C THR A 640 7.50 -18.11 35.80
N ASP A 641 6.88 -19.24 35.47
CA ASP A 641 7.15 -19.95 34.22
C ASP A 641 6.40 -19.31 33.06
N ASN A 642 7.11 -18.99 32.00
CA ASN A 642 6.60 -18.19 30.87
C ASN A 642 5.73 -17.02 31.39
N ALA A 643 6.35 -16.18 32.23
CA ALA A 643 5.64 -15.22 33.08
C ALA A 643 4.79 -14.23 32.27
N LYS A 644 5.21 -13.82 31.06
CA LYS A 644 4.46 -12.91 30.23
C LYS A 644 3.12 -13.53 29.78
N ASN A 645 3.17 -14.73 29.21
CA ASN A 645 1.99 -15.42 28.70
C ASN A 645 1.10 -15.88 29.86
N ASN A 646 1.67 -16.56 30.87
CA ASN A 646 0.89 -17.11 31.95
C ASN A 646 0.31 -16.09 32.93
N ASN A 647 0.65 -14.81 32.83
CA ASN A 647 0.00 -13.73 33.60
C ASN A 647 -0.76 -12.75 32.69
N ALA A 648 -1.12 -13.17 31.48
CA ALA A 648 -1.97 -12.40 30.58
C ALA A 648 -3.36 -12.15 31.19
N ILE A 649 -3.99 -11.04 30.84
CA ILE A 649 -5.34 -10.73 31.29
C ILE A 649 -6.32 -11.69 30.63
N VAL A 650 -7.05 -12.46 31.42
CA VAL A 650 -8.20 -13.24 30.97
C VAL A 650 -9.46 -12.49 31.37
N PHE A 651 -10.30 -12.15 30.42
CA PHE A 651 -11.52 -11.43 30.71
C PHE A 651 -12.67 -11.85 29.80
N LYS A 652 -13.89 -11.68 30.32
CA LYS A 652 -15.12 -11.92 29.58
C LYS A 652 -15.75 -10.59 29.20
N PHE A 653 -15.95 -10.38 27.89
CA PHE A 653 -16.78 -9.31 27.38
C PHE A 653 -18.23 -9.79 27.29
N ILE A 654 -19.17 -9.07 27.91
CA ILE A 654 -20.56 -9.50 28.00
C ILE A 654 -21.47 -8.40 27.44
N TRP A 655 -22.30 -8.76 26.47
CA TRP A 655 -23.33 -7.95 25.89
C TRP A 655 -24.64 -8.75 25.71
N LYS A 656 -25.68 -8.42 26.50
CA LYS A 656 -26.91 -9.20 26.56
C LYS A 656 -26.62 -10.69 26.86
N ASN A 657 -27.09 -11.59 25.98
CA ASN A 657 -26.89 -13.05 26.13
C ASN A 657 -25.64 -13.56 25.38
N ILE A 658 -24.76 -12.69 24.94
CA ILE A 658 -23.53 -13.06 24.26
C ILE A 658 -22.35 -12.74 25.15
N SER A 659 -21.51 -13.74 25.35
CA SER A 659 -20.25 -13.61 26.08
C SER A 659 -19.09 -14.08 25.22
N ILE A 660 -17.96 -13.36 25.33
CA ILE A 660 -16.73 -13.67 24.62
C ILE A 660 -15.64 -13.75 25.68
N LEU A 661 -14.96 -14.86 25.73
CA LEU A 661 -13.80 -15.06 26.59
C LEU A 661 -12.52 -14.77 25.80
N PHE A 662 -11.78 -13.77 26.23
CA PHE A 662 -10.43 -13.45 25.77
C PHE A 662 -9.42 -14.03 26.74
N THR A 663 -8.51 -14.83 26.26
CA THR A 663 -7.56 -15.60 27.06
C THR A 663 -6.13 -15.10 26.95
N GLY A 664 -5.86 -14.16 26.03
CA GLY A 664 -4.47 -13.85 25.66
C GLY A 664 -3.73 -15.13 25.28
N ASP A 665 -2.50 -15.28 25.77
CA ASP A 665 -1.64 -16.41 25.46
C ASP A 665 -1.33 -17.29 26.67
N ILE A 666 -2.32 -17.41 27.58
CA ILE A 666 -2.18 -18.30 28.73
C ILE A 666 -1.91 -19.75 28.31
N GLU A 667 -1.14 -20.45 29.10
CA GLU A 667 -0.82 -21.85 28.94
C GLU A 667 -1.48 -22.71 30.03
N GLU A 668 -1.29 -24.03 29.97
CA GLU A 668 -1.88 -25.02 30.87
C GLU A 668 -1.77 -24.64 32.34
N LYS A 669 -0.64 -24.06 32.79
CA LYS A 669 -0.47 -23.67 34.22
C LYS A 669 -1.46 -22.58 34.63
N ALA A 670 -1.65 -21.57 33.79
CA ALA A 670 -2.61 -20.50 34.06
C ALA A 670 -4.05 -21.01 33.92
N GLU A 671 -4.34 -21.86 32.93
CA GLU A 671 -5.65 -22.51 32.81
C GLU A 671 -6.03 -23.30 34.06
N ASN A 672 -5.10 -24.12 34.58
CA ASN A 672 -5.31 -24.87 35.82
C ASN A 672 -5.50 -23.95 37.04
N MET A 673 -4.74 -22.85 37.13
CA MET A 673 -4.94 -21.85 38.16
C MET A 673 -6.32 -21.21 38.09
N ILE A 674 -6.79 -20.86 36.86
CA ILE A 674 -8.14 -20.33 36.66
C ILE A 674 -9.20 -21.34 37.07
N LEU A 675 -9.07 -22.61 36.68
CA LEU A 675 -10.01 -23.67 37.09
C LEU A 675 -10.10 -23.78 38.60
N ASN A 676 -8.97 -23.78 39.32
CA ASN A 676 -8.93 -23.82 40.78
C ASN A 676 -9.56 -22.58 41.42
N LEU A 677 -9.33 -21.37 40.82
CA LEU A 677 -9.90 -20.11 41.33
C LEU A 677 -11.43 -20.03 41.18
N TYR A 678 -12.02 -20.85 40.35
CA TYR A 678 -13.46 -20.92 40.05
C TYR A 678 -14.05 -22.29 40.30
N GLU A 679 -13.38 -23.18 41.08
CA GLU A 679 -13.82 -24.54 41.36
C GLU A 679 -15.26 -24.60 41.89
N ASP A 680 -15.63 -23.69 42.79
CA ASP A 680 -16.99 -23.59 43.35
C ASP A 680 -18.03 -22.97 42.39
N ASN A 681 -17.61 -22.39 41.24
CA ASN A 681 -18.50 -21.67 40.32
C ASN A 681 -17.96 -21.66 38.89
N LEU A 682 -17.83 -22.83 38.26
CA LEU A 682 -17.32 -23.01 36.92
C LEU A 682 -18.19 -22.31 35.84
N GLU A 683 -19.49 -22.11 36.14
CA GLU A 683 -20.41 -21.37 35.22
C GLU A 683 -19.92 -19.94 34.91
N GLU A 684 -19.12 -19.36 35.82
CA GLU A 684 -18.50 -18.06 35.59
C GLU A 684 -17.52 -18.06 34.40
N LEU A 685 -16.98 -19.22 34.03
CA LEU A 685 -16.07 -19.36 32.88
C LEU A 685 -16.83 -19.58 31.56
N GLU A 686 -18.08 -20.03 31.57
CA GLU A 686 -18.85 -20.31 30.36
C GLU A 686 -18.90 -19.10 29.42
N ALA A 687 -18.62 -19.33 28.14
CA ALA A 687 -18.66 -18.27 27.10
C ALA A 687 -19.19 -18.77 25.77
N THR A 688 -19.99 -17.94 25.09
CA THR A 688 -20.51 -18.28 23.77
C THR A 688 -19.42 -18.35 22.72
N ILE A 689 -18.42 -17.48 22.83
CA ILE A 689 -17.29 -17.35 21.91
C ILE A 689 -16.01 -17.40 22.72
N LEU A 690 -15.04 -18.17 22.26
CA LEU A 690 -13.69 -18.25 22.82
C LEU A 690 -12.66 -17.71 21.82
N LYS A 691 -11.87 -16.70 22.22
CA LYS A 691 -10.57 -16.47 21.61
C LYS A 691 -9.63 -17.55 22.14
N VAL A 692 -9.16 -18.42 21.29
CA VAL A 692 -8.31 -19.56 21.64
C VAL A 692 -6.95 -19.07 22.13
N ALA A 693 -6.49 -19.60 23.26
CA ALA A 693 -5.25 -19.18 23.88
C ALA A 693 -4.02 -19.51 23.02
N HIS A 694 -3.04 -18.62 23.03
CA HIS A 694 -1.71 -18.78 22.45
C HIS A 694 -1.75 -19.29 21.00
N HIS A 695 -2.60 -18.69 20.18
CA HIS A 695 -2.81 -19.01 18.75
C HIS A 695 -3.09 -20.49 18.47
N GLY A 696 -3.59 -21.24 19.47
CA GLY A 696 -3.77 -22.66 19.37
C GLY A 696 -2.49 -23.47 19.58
N SER A 697 -1.56 -23.00 20.41
CA SER A 697 -0.37 -23.73 20.83
C SER A 697 -0.72 -25.07 21.48
N LYS A 698 0.16 -26.06 21.32
CA LYS A 698 0.04 -27.37 22.03
C LYS A 698 0.03 -27.24 23.55
N THR A 699 0.58 -26.17 24.10
CA THR A 699 0.71 -25.91 25.53
C THR A 699 -0.52 -25.27 26.16
N SER A 700 -1.55 -24.96 25.35
CA SER A 700 -2.75 -24.26 25.80
C SER A 700 -4.05 -24.98 25.42
N THR A 701 -5.16 -24.40 25.86
CA THR A 701 -6.52 -24.84 25.51
C THR A 701 -6.75 -26.31 25.89
N THR A 702 -6.48 -26.61 27.16
CA THR A 702 -6.61 -27.95 27.73
C THR A 702 -8.06 -28.45 27.71
N LYS A 703 -8.26 -29.76 27.74
CA LYS A 703 -9.58 -30.35 27.73
C LYS A 703 -10.44 -29.89 28.93
N ALA A 704 -9.86 -29.83 30.11
CA ALA A 704 -10.55 -29.40 31.33
C ALA A 704 -11.00 -27.92 31.19
N PHE A 705 -10.14 -27.05 30.69
CA PHE A 705 -10.48 -25.65 30.45
C PHE A 705 -11.59 -25.48 29.41
N LEU A 706 -11.54 -26.26 28.33
CA LEU A 706 -12.57 -26.22 27.26
C LEU A 706 -13.92 -26.74 27.79
N GLU A 707 -13.95 -27.77 28.63
CA GLU A 707 -15.18 -28.29 29.24
C GLU A 707 -15.83 -27.25 30.17
N ALA A 708 -15.01 -26.48 30.92
CA ALA A 708 -15.50 -25.41 31.78
C ALA A 708 -15.99 -24.18 30.98
N VAL A 709 -15.33 -23.81 29.87
CA VAL A 709 -15.73 -22.67 29.02
C VAL A 709 -16.89 -23.00 28.10
N ASN A 710 -17.00 -24.23 27.61
CA ASN A 710 -18.06 -24.76 26.75
C ASN A 710 -18.44 -23.84 25.56
N PRO A 711 -17.49 -23.42 24.75
CA PRO A 711 -17.74 -22.43 23.70
C PRO A 711 -18.47 -23.04 22.50
N LYS A 712 -19.36 -22.25 21.86
CA LYS A 712 -20.00 -22.63 20.58
C LYS A 712 -19.13 -22.24 19.39
N ILE A 713 -18.31 -21.21 19.54
CA ILE A 713 -17.45 -20.65 18.50
C ILE A 713 -16.06 -20.44 19.07
N ALA A 714 -15.04 -20.89 18.35
CA ALA A 714 -13.64 -20.64 18.63
C ALA A 714 -13.03 -19.75 17.53
N LEU A 715 -12.31 -18.72 17.94
CA LEU A 715 -11.59 -17.79 17.07
C LEU A 715 -10.10 -17.97 17.30
N ILE A 716 -9.32 -18.19 16.26
CA ILE A 716 -7.87 -18.38 16.32
C ILE A 716 -7.20 -17.31 15.48
N GLY A 717 -6.44 -16.42 16.11
CA GLY A 717 -5.55 -15.49 15.45
C GLY A 717 -4.24 -16.18 15.10
N VAL A 718 -3.96 -16.36 13.84
CA VAL A 718 -2.77 -17.09 13.36
C VAL A 718 -2.39 -16.65 11.96
N GLY A 719 -1.09 -16.58 11.69
CA GLY A 719 -0.57 -16.22 10.37
C GLY A 719 -0.57 -17.38 9.39
N GLU A 720 -0.82 -17.08 8.12
CA GLU A 720 -0.60 -18.03 7.03
C GLU A 720 0.89 -18.40 6.98
N ASP A 721 1.20 -19.67 6.77
CA ASP A 721 2.58 -20.21 6.70
C ASP A 721 3.46 -19.88 7.92
N ASN A 722 2.86 -19.81 9.13
CA ASN A 722 3.62 -19.50 10.33
C ASN A 722 4.64 -20.62 10.68
N ASN A 723 5.81 -20.22 11.16
CA ASN A 723 6.90 -21.12 11.51
C ASN A 723 6.71 -21.85 12.87
N PHE A 724 5.64 -21.55 13.60
CA PHE A 724 5.40 -22.10 14.96
C PHE A 724 4.60 -23.41 14.94
N GLY A 725 4.03 -23.76 13.78
CA GLY A 725 3.15 -24.91 13.64
C GLY A 725 1.81 -24.72 14.35
N HIS A 726 1.34 -23.49 14.48
CA HIS A 726 0.04 -23.12 15.02
C HIS A 726 -1.01 -23.03 13.91
N PRO A 727 -2.30 -23.36 14.20
CA PRO A 727 -2.76 -24.04 15.43
C PRO A 727 -2.36 -25.51 15.41
N ASN A 728 -2.03 -26.05 16.58
CA ASN A 728 -1.68 -27.46 16.74
C ASN A 728 -2.92 -28.35 16.46
N SER A 729 -2.71 -29.48 15.77
CA SER A 729 -3.79 -30.41 15.41
C SER A 729 -4.56 -30.92 16.62
N GLY A 730 -3.86 -31.18 17.75
CA GLY A 730 -4.49 -31.62 18.99
C GLY A 730 -5.43 -30.57 19.60
N VAL A 731 -5.16 -29.26 19.44
CA VAL A 731 -6.09 -28.19 19.86
C VAL A 731 -7.34 -28.20 18.97
N ILE A 732 -7.15 -28.32 17.67
CA ILE A 732 -8.26 -28.41 16.70
C ILE A 732 -9.15 -29.63 17.00
N GLU A 733 -8.57 -30.78 17.32
CA GLU A 733 -9.29 -31.99 17.66
C GLU A 733 -10.09 -31.81 18.96
N ARG A 734 -9.52 -31.20 20.01
CA ARG A 734 -10.22 -30.90 21.27
C ARG A 734 -11.43 -29.98 21.04
N LEU A 735 -11.27 -28.91 20.24
CA LEU A 735 -12.35 -27.99 19.88
C LEU A 735 -13.46 -28.70 19.10
N LYS A 736 -13.09 -29.54 18.12
CA LYS A 736 -14.06 -30.34 17.35
C LYS A 736 -14.80 -31.35 18.23
N SER A 737 -14.14 -31.95 19.22
CA SER A 737 -14.75 -32.96 20.09
C SER A 737 -15.89 -32.43 20.97
N ILE A 738 -15.89 -31.12 21.26
CA ILE A 738 -16.99 -30.44 22.00
C ILE A 738 -18.03 -29.82 21.05
N GLY A 739 -17.93 -30.06 19.72
CA GLY A 739 -18.84 -29.52 18.72
C GLY A 739 -18.69 -28.02 18.45
N CYS A 740 -17.54 -27.44 18.78
CA CYS A 740 -17.26 -26.02 18.58
C CYS A 740 -17.00 -25.71 17.09
N LYS A 741 -17.58 -24.61 16.58
CA LYS A 741 -17.26 -24.10 15.24
C LYS A 741 -15.97 -23.28 15.30
N ILE A 742 -15.01 -23.62 14.45
CA ILE A 742 -13.68 -23.04 14.47
C ILE A 742 -13.55 -22.08 13.27
N TYR A 743 -13.04 -20.88 13.52
CA TYR A 743 -12.68 -19.87 12.53
C TYR A 743 -11.25 -19.43 12.78
N ARG A 744 -10.43 -19.39 11.72
CA ARG A 744 -9.00 -19.08 11.76
C ARG A 744 -8.70 -17.92 10.81
N THR A 745 -7.85 -16.98 11.25
CA THR A 745 -7.47 -15.83 10.41
C THR A 745 -6.63 -16.22 9.21
N ASP A 746 -5.79 -17.23 9.28
CA ASP A 746 -5.02 -17.75 8.14
C ASP A 746 -5.89 -18.29 7.01
N GLU A 747 -7.03 -18.92 7.33
CA GLU A 747 -7.98 -19.48 6.34
C GLU A 747 -9.07 -18.48 5.91
N CYS A 748 -9.59 -17.71 6.86
CA CYS A 748 -10.76 -16.86 6.68
C CYS A 748 -10.43 -15.38 6.39
N GLY A 749 -9.17 -14.94 6.63
CA GLY A 749 -8.87 -13.53 6.76
C GLY A 749 -9.59 -12.93 7.96
N GLU A 750 -10.02 -11.68 7.86
CA GLU A 750 -10.84 -11.04 8.91
C GLU A 750 -12.15 -11.78 9.13
N ILE A 751 -12.46 -12.00 10.40
CA ILE A 751 -13.72 -12.63 10.83
C ILE A 751 -14.58 -11.57 11.51
N THR A 752 -15.71 -11.22 10.89
CA THR A 752 -16.66 -10.24 11.42
C THR A 752 -17.87 -10.92 12.02
N ILE A 753 -18.14 -10.68 13.30
CA ILE A 753 -19.32 -11.17 14.02
C ILE A 753 -20.26 -10.00 14.31
N THR A 754 -21.49 -10.08 13.83
CA THR A 754 -22.50 -9.05 14.05
C THR A 754 -23.71 -9.62 14.81
N CYS A 755 -24.17 -8.86 15.82
CA CYS A 755 -25.29 -9.26 16.68
C CYS A 755 -26.38 -8.18 16.65
N LYS A 756 -27.32 -8.27 15.71
CA LYS A 756 -28.47 -7.35 15.61
C LYS A 756 -29.77 -8.05 15.95
N ASN A 757 -30.15 -9.09 15.21
CA ASN A 757 -31.34 -9.94 15.38
C ASN A 757 -30.94 -11.41 15.46
N GLY A 758 -29.79 -11.72 15.98
CA GLY A 758 -29.12 -13.02 16.01
C GLY A 758 -27.63 -12.84 15.69
N LEU A 759 -26.86 -13.86 15.91
CA LEU A 759 -25.43 -13.90 15.64
C LEU A 759 -25.22 -14.26 14.18
N LYS A 760 -24.49 -13.41 13.45
CA LYS A 760 -24.08 -13.64 12.07
C LYS A 760 -22.56 -13.52 11.99
N ILE A 761 -21.93 -14.45 11.30
CA ILE A 761 -20.48 -14.48 11.05
C ILE A 761 -20.27 -14.26 9.56
N HIS A 762 -19.28 -13.44 9.25
CA HIS A 762 -18.83 -13.14 7.90
C HIS A 762 -17.31 -13.29 7.86
N GLU A 763 -16.83 -14.07 6.92
CA GLU A 763 -15.42 -14.33 6.66
C GLU A 763 -14.99 -13.50 5.45
N MET A 764 -13.84 -12.85 5.50
CA MET A 764 -13.36 -11.99 4.41
C MET A 764 -12.95 -12.82 3.19
N LEU A 765 -12.35 -13.99 3.43
CA LEU A 765 -11.92 -14.96 2.42
C LEU A 765 -12.91 -16.12 2.27
N SER A 766 -14.24 -15.89 2.44
CA SER A 766 -15.20 -16.97 2.28
C SER A 766 -14.96 -17.69 0.94
N MET A 767 -14.77 -18.99 0.98
CA MET A 767 -14.74 -19.82 -0.24
C MET A 767 -16.03 -19.57 -1.01
N LYS A 768 -15.91 -18.86 -2.13
CA LYS A 768 -16.98 -18.74 -3.13
C LYS A 768 -16.97 -19.94 -4.06
#